data_28a2b4d0ff9679af288fc6029555af5a
#
_entry.id   28a2b4d0ff9679af288fc6029555af5a
#
_cell.length_a   1.000
_cell.length_b   1.000
_cell.length_c   1.000
_cell.angle_alpha   90.00
_cell.angle_beta   90.00
_cell.angle_gamma   90.00
#
_symmetry.space_group_name_H-M   'P 1'
#
loop_
_entity.id
_entity.type
_entity.pdbx_description
1 polymer ?
#
loop_
_entity_poly.entity_id
_entity_poly.type
_entity_poly.pdbx_seq_one_letter_code
_entity_poly.pdbx_strand_id
1 'polypeptide(L)'
;MFTIYSADVTGNPGNCSYLHKQVVLDEASLKAAVCHDYVCAEYRNSYRNGDNFIGSDCLPVDCDNDHSENPEDWITPEDVPQHFPGVTFAVHFSRFHMREKNGKAARPKFHVLFPIDYVTDPALYSDMKKLVNSIFPYFDTNALDAARFFFGTTAAEVALYPGRMNLTEFLEEDDFDSELPDGGFGQSTVIPEGSRNATMSRFAGRVIKKYGDTDEAYQAFLDEAAKCVPPLENGELNTIWHSAQRFFSRIREQAGYVPPEAYNDPSSYKPEDFSDVGQAEVMARYFSGELRYSPATHFIRYSDHYWQESEPGAQAVAHELTRRQMKEANRDLLSALMKMKINGAQTILDGTSKAKAEQLMSDEQLAAFQEYLAAKAYQAFVIKRRDSKYITSALKESHPMLEISPRDLDADCFALNTPEATYDLRKGMAGAREHSPEDFITKITSVTPGQKGQIIWLDCLDLIFQHNQELIDYVQMICGLAAIGKVYVEALIIAYGDGRNGKSTFWNAVSRVLGLYSGNISADTLTVGCRRNIKPEMAEVKGKRLLIAAEMQEGARLNDSTVKQLCSTDDVFAEKKYKDPFSFKPCHTLVLYTNHLPRVSASDDGIWRRLIVIPFNAKITGKSDIKNYGEYLYDNAGESILTWVIEGAKKVIDLDYQIPVPACVKAAIDEYRSQNDWFGHFMEDKCETGDGFRESSSSLYQA
;
A
#
# COMPACT_ATOMS: atom_id res chain seq x y z
N MET A 1 -2.93 7.34 32.16
CA MET A 1 -2.69 6.74 33.51
C MET A 1 -1.19 6.58 33.69
N PHE A 2 -0.62 7.03 34.83
CA PHE A 2 0.81 6.89 35.13
C PHE A 2 1.04 6.91 36.66
N THR A 3 2.25 6.62 37.10
CA THR A 3 2.56 6.43 38.52
C THR A 3 3.50 7.51 39.03
N ILE A 4 3.23 8.05 40.23
CA ILE A 4 4.08 8.97 40.99
C ILE A 4 4.42 8.32 42.33
N TYR A 5 5.63 8.57 42.81
CA TYR A 5 6.08 8.15 44.15
C TYR A 5 6.34 9.39 45.00
N SER A 6 5.58 9.55 46.09
CA SER A 6 5.68 10.73 46.97
C SER A 6 6.37 10.41 48.28
N ALA A 7 6.93 11.47 48.86
CA ALA A 7 7.55 11.46 50.18
C ALA A 7 6.54 11.80 51.29
N ASP A 8 6.97 11.75 52.56
CA ASP A 8 6.24 12.26 53.71
C ASP A 8 6.47 13.75 53.97
N VAL A 9 7.33 14.37 53.17
CA VAL A 9 7.80 15.77 53.40
C VAL A 9 7.53 16.63 52.17
N THR A 10 7.46 17.96 52.40
CA THR A 10 7.30 18.93 51.32
C THR A 10 8.39 19.99 51.42
N GLY A 11 9.11 20.22 50.33
CA GLY A 11 10.12 21.26 50.21
C GLY A 11 11.50 20.92 50.80
N ASN A 12 11.84 19.64 50.97
CA ASN A 12 13.13 19.19 51.49
C ASN A 12 14.07 18.70 50.38
N PRO A 13 15.07 19.51 49.96
CA PRO A 13 15.99 19.10 48.89
C PRO A 13 16.90 17.93 49.26
N GLY A 14 17.09 17.62 50.53
CA GLY A 14 17.90 16.53 51.04
C GLY A 14 17.14 15.20 51.12
N ASN A 15 15.85 15.15 50.82
CA ASN A 15 15.07 13.92 50.90
C ASN A 15 15.42 12.97 49.74
N CYS A 16 15.67 11.71 50.06
CA CYS A 16 15.89 10.64 49.11
C CYS A 16 14.89 9.48 49.25
N SER A 17 13.92 9.58 50.20
CA SER A 17 12.96 8.50 50.47
C SER A 17 11.56 8.87 49.94
N TYR A 18 10.99 8.01 49.10
CA TYR A 18 9.70 8.17 48.41
C TYR A 18 8.87 6.89 48.56
N LEU A 19 8.11 6.84 49.64
CA LEU A 19 7.48 5.59 50.12
C LEU A 19 6.10 5.35 49.55
N HIS A 20 5.40 6.38 49.05
CA HIS A 20 4.01 6.27 48.68
C HIS A 20 3.82 6.20 47.18
N LYS A 21 3.51 5.02 46.69
CA LYS A 21 3.13 4.78 45.29
C LYS A 21 1.69 5.25 45.06
N GLN A 22 1.49 6.14 44.09
CA GLN A 22 0.19 6.71 43.75
C GLN A 22 -0.04 6.62 42.23
N VAL A 23 -1.18 6.06 41.82
CA VAL A 23 -1.57 5.99 40.41
C VAL A 23 -2.44 7.21 40.09
N VAL A 24 -2.03 7.97 39.10
CA VAL A 24 -2.74 9.15 38.61
C VAL A 24 -3.75 8.76 37.56
N LEU A 25 -5.03 8.99 37.83
CA LEU A 25 -6.16 8.70 36.95
C LEU A 25 -6.92 9.94 36.52
N ASP A 26 -6.93 10.97 37.43
CA ASP A 26 -7.66 12.21 37.28
C ASP A 26 -6.94 13.35 38.03
N GLU A 27 -7.50 14.57 37.98
CA GLU A 27 -6.94 15.71 38.68
C GLU A 27 -6.91 15.53 40.21
N ALA A 28 -7.86 14.83 40.79
CA ALA A 28 -7.92 14.61 42.23
C ALA A 28 -6.76 13.70 42.67
N SER A 29 -6.52 12.61 41.98
CA SER A 29 -5.39 11.73 42.24
C SER A 29 -4.04 12.39 41.93
N LEU A 30 -3.96 13.26 40.93
CA LEU A 30 -2.76 14.04 40.65
C LEU A 30 -2.47 15.03 41.78
N LYS A 31 -3.47 15.80 42.25
CA LYS A 31 -3.35 16.72 43.40
C LYS A 31 -2.85 16.02 44.66
N ALA A 32 -3.41 14.84 44.95
CA ALA A 32 -2.96 14.01 46.06
C ALA A 32 -1.50 13.56 45.92
N ALA A 33 -1.07 13.18 44.71
CA ALA A 33 0.26 12.68 44.44
C ALA A 33 1.36 13.75 44.53
N VAL A 34 1.05 15.02 44.17
CA VAL A 34 2.03 16.14 44.13
C VAL A 34 1.96 17.10 45.33
N CYS A 35 1.16 16.80 46.35
CA CYS A 35 1.10 17.62 47.57
C CYS A 35 2.37 17.50 48.42
N HIS A 36 3.12 16.42 48.29
CA HIS A 36 4.44 16.19 48.87
C HIS A 36 5.52 16.14 47.81
N ASP A 37 6.79 16.22 48.19
CA ASP A 37 7.91 16.06 47.26
C ASP A 37 7.81 14.68 46.59
N TYR A 38 8.07 14.60 45.27
CA TYR A 38 7.79 13.40 44.51
C TYR A 38 8.85 13.11 43.44
N VAL A 39 8.84 11.86 42.98
CA VAL A 39 9.57 11.35 41.80
C VAL A 39 8.63 10.57 40.89
N CYS A 40 8.95 10.50 39.60
CA CYS A 40 8.17 9.76 38.62
C CYS A 40 8.78 8.39 38.32
N ALA A 41 9.84 7.97 38.97
CA ALA A 41 10.46 6.69 38.82
C ALA A 41 10.45 5.89 40.12
N GLU A 42 10.40 4.57 40.00
CA GLU A 42 10.56 3.60 41.08
C GLU A 42 12.04 3.36 41.36
N TYR A 43 12.42 3.32 42.67
CA TYR A 43 13.79 3.06 43.12
C TYR A 43 13.84 1.90 44.10
N ARG A 44 14.94 1.13 44.08
CA ARG A 44 15.19 0.07 45.06
C ARG A 44 15.13 0.62 46.46
N ASN A 45 14.38 -0.06 47.34
CA ASN A 45 14.14 0.34 48.74
C ASN A 45 13.54 1.76 48.89
N SER A 46 12.81 2.23 47.88
CA SER A 46 12.24 3.57 47.78
C SER A 46 13.28 4.68 47.99
N TYR A 47 14.56 4.42 47.73
CA TYR A 47 15.67 5.32 47.90
C TYR A 47 16.16 5.87 46.57
N ARG A 48 15.93 7.16 46.32
CA ARG A 48 16.26 7.88 45.09
C ARG A 48 17.79 7.97 44.90
N ASN A 49 18.28 7.22 43.95
CA ASN A 49 19.65 7.27 43.42
C ASN A 49 19.61 6.68 42.01
N GLY A 50 20.44 7.18 41.07
CA GLY A 50 20.53 6.67 39.69
C GLY A 50 20.78 5.17 39.64
N ASP A 51 21.67 4.63 40.49
CA ASP A 51 21.99 3.21 40.58
C ASP A 51 20.84 2.34 41.12
N ASN A 52 19.86 2.97 41.77
CA ASN A 52 18.70 2.29 42.33
C ASN A 52 17.47 2.33 41.42
N PHE A 53 17.55 2.92 40.24
CA PHE A 53 16.45 3.01 39.29
C PHE A 53 15.90 1.63 38.95
N ILE A 54 14.60 1.44 39.08
CA ILE A 54 13.88 0.21 38.70
C ILE A 54 13.14 0.43 37.39
N GLY A 55 12.36 1.53 37.30
CA GLY A 55 11.62 1.85 36.11
C GLY A 55 10.65 3.02 36.30
N SER A 56 10.05 3.46 35.20
CA SER A 56 9.08 4.55 35.19
C SER A 56 8.07 4.41 34.06
N ASP A 57 6.82 4.79 34.31
CA ASP A 57 5.74 4.99 33.33
C ASP A 57 5.35 6.46 33.14
N CYS A 58 6.20 7.38 33.65
CA CYS A 58 5.99 8.82 33.59
C CYS A 58 7.30 9.55 33.35
N LEU A 59 7.33 10.44 32.36
CA LEU A 59 8.47 11.27 32.02
C LEU A 59 8.19 12.72 32.40
N PRO A 60 8.81 13.25 33.48
CA PRO A 60 8.66 14.61 33.89
C PRO A 60 9.68 15.54 33.25
N VAL A 61 9.26 16.74 32.87
CA VAL A 61 10.11 17.85 32.44
C VAL A 61 9.71 19.15 33.14
N ASP A 62 10.65 20.10 33.23
CA ASP A 62 10.49 21.33 33.98
C ASP A 62 10.50 22.55 33.03
N CYS A 63 9.59 23.49 33.20
CA CYS A 63 9.51 24.76 32.48
C CYS A 63 9.53 25.93 33.44
N ASP A 64 10.70 26.54 33.64
CA ASP A 64 10.91 27.64 34.56
C ASP A 64 10.86 29.02 33.88
N ASN A 65 10.76 29.08 32.52
CA ASN A 65 10.77 30.32 31.72
C ASN A 65 11.97 31.25 32.03
N ASP A 66 13.11 30.68 32.37
CA ASP A 66 14.32 31.44 32.74
C ASP A 66 15.12 31.93 31.53
N HIS A 67 14.65 31.66 30.31
CA HIS A 67 15.29 32.02 29.04
C HIS A 67 15.05 33.46 28.60
N SER A 68 13.97 34.15 29.08
CA SER A 68 13.65 35.53 28.74
C SER A 68 13.08 36.29 29.93
N GLU A 69 13.36 37.59 29.99
CA GLU A 69 12.73 38.52 30.92
C GLU A 69 11.47 39.18 30.32
N ASN A 70 11.20 39.02 29.01
CA ASN A 70 10.02 39.55 28.35
C ASN A 70 8.83 38.59 28.53
N PRO A 71 7.68 39.04 29.08
CA PRO A 71 6.49 38.20 29.26
C PRO A 71 5.94 37.58 27.95
N GLU A 72 6.14 38.22 26.82
CA GLU A 72 5.67 37.72 25.54
C GLU A 72 6.42 36.44 25.04
N ASP A 73 7.63 36.20 25.59
CA ASP A 73 8.43 35.04 25.27
C ASP A 73 8.20 33.86 26.23
N TRP A 74 7.35 34.04 27.24
CA TRP A 74 7.12 32.98 28.22
C TRP A 74 6.17 31.93 27.72
N ILE A 75 6.51 30.69 27.98
CA ILE A 75 5.75 29.51 27.62
C ILE A 75 4.70 29.22 28.68
N THR A 76 3.50 28.90 28.25
CA THR A 76 2.37 28.44 29.06
C THR A 76 2.03 26.98 28.81
N PRO A 77 1.26 26.30 29.66
CA PRO A 77 0.81 24.94 29.41
C PRO A 77 0.02 24.75 28.08
N GLU A 78 -0.63 25.81 27.60
CA GLU A 78 -1.41 25.85 26.37
C GLU A 78 -0.53 25.80 25.11
N ASP A 79 0.76 26.13 25.22
CA ASP A 79 1.72 26.08 24.13
C ASP A 79 2.27 24.64 23.89
N VAL A 80 2.23 23.81 24.95
CA VAL A 80 2.77 22.44 24.90
C VAL A 80 2.09 21.56 23.81
N PRO A 81 0.74 21.59 23.61
CA PRO A 81 0.09 20.79 22.58
C PRO A 81 0.52 21.11 21.16
N GLN A 82 1.08 22.29 20.89
CA GLN A 82 1.58 22.66 19.57
C GLN A 82 2.86 21.88 19.21
N HIS A 83 3.63 21.45 20.19
CA HIS A 83 4.86 20.68 20.03
C HIS A 83 4.66 19.19 20.23
N PHE A 84 3.58 18.80 20.92
CA PHE A 84 3.21 17.41 21.21
C PHE A 84 1.74 17.16 20.84
N PRO A 85 1.37 17.28 19.55
CA PRO A 85 -0.02 17.18 19.11
C PRO A 85 -0.59 15.78 19.39
N GLY A 86 -1.75 15.76 20.06
CA GLY A 86 -2.44 14.52 20.40
C GLY A 86 -1.85 13.72 21.56
N VAL A 87 -0.77 14.18 22.19
CA VAL A 87 -0.17 13.52 23.34
C VAL A 87 -0.93 13.86 24.62
N THR A 88 -1.18 12.85 25.45
CA THR A 88 -1.72 13.04 26.80
C THR A 88 -0.61 13.55 27.73
N PHE A 89 -0.87 14.59 28.49
CA PHE A 89 0.03 15.05 29.55
C PHE A 89 -0.71 15.68 30.72
N ALA A 90 -0.01 15.82 31.84
CA ALA A 90 -0.49 16.49 33.01
C ALA A 90 0.46 17.63 33.40
N VAL A 91 -0.07 18.66 34.03
CA VAL A 91 0.69 19.81 34.52
C VAL A 91 0.55 19.92 36.02
N HIS A 92 1.68 20.11 36.72
CA HIS A 92 1.76 20.52 38.09
C HIS A 92 2.43 21.91 38.17
N PHE A 93 1.69 22.94 38.59
CA PHE A 93 2.23 24.27 38.74
C PHE A 93 3.19 24.33 39.93
N SER A 94 4.39 24.83 39.67
CA SER A 94 5.44 24.96 40.69
C SER A 94 5.01 25.86 41.85
N ARG A 95 5.50 25.62 43.07
CA ARG A 95 5.31 26.48 44.22
C ARG A 95 5.72 27.95 44.03
N PHE A 96 6.54 28.22 42.99
CA PHE A 96 6.95 29.57 42.57
C PHE A 96 6.23 30.05 41.32
N HIS A 97 5.16 29.37 40.90
CA HIS A 97 4.33 29.82 39.78
C HIS A 97 3.78 31.22 40.04
N MET A 98 3.98 32.14 39.08
CA MET A 98 3.57 33.57 39.19
C MET A 98 4.04 34.25 40.44
N ARG A 99 5.23 33.90 40.97
CA ARG A 99 5.87 34.51 42.12
C ARG A 99 7.31 34.90 41.79
N GLU A 100 7.75 35.99 42.41
CA GLU A 100 9.14 36.46 42.34
C GLU A 100 10.07 35.44 43.01
N LYS A 101 11.19 35.09 42.35
CA LYS A 101 12.22 34.18 42.88
C LYS A 101 13.61 34.65 42.47
N ASN A 102 14.50 34.79 43.45
CA ASN A 102 15.92 35.17 43.24
C ASN A 102 16.11 36.47 42.43
N GLY A 103 15.22 37.48 42.62
CA GLY A 103 15.29 38.75 41.91
C GLY A 103 14.76 38.71 40.46
N LYS A 104 14.21 37.57 40.01
CA LYS A 104 13.53 37.45 38.70
C LYS A 104 12.04 37.70 38.86
N ALA A 105 11.43 38.38 37.88
CA ALA A 105 10.01 38.72 37.88
C ALA A 105 9.12 37.46 37.98
N ALA A 106 7.90 37.65 38.53
CA ALA A 106 6.87 36.61 38.58
C ALA A 106 6.54 36.13 37.17
N ARG A 107 6.67 34.82 36.92
CA ARG A 107 6.48 34.19 35.60
C ARG A 107 5.85 32.83 35.74
N PRO A 108 5.26 32.26 34.67
CA PRO A 108 4.76 30.89 34.67
C PRO A 108 5.88 29.89 34.94
N LYS A 109 5.68 28.99 35.92
CA LYS A 109 6.60 27.90 36.26
C LYS A 109 5.80 26.66 36.55
N PHE A 110 6.07 25.59 35.76
CA PHE A 110 5.31 24.36 35.84
C PHE A 110 6.13 23.14 35.41
N HIS A 111 5.71 21.99 35.88
CA HIS A 111 6.25 20.69 35.46
C HIS A 111 5.25 20.01 34.52
N VAL A 112 5.71 19.45 33.42
CA VAL A 112 4.90 18.64 32.54
C VAL A 112 5.22 17.17 32.78
N LEU A 113 4.18 16.36 32.97
CA LEU A 113 4.26 14.94 33.28
C LEU A 113 3.64 14.18 32.13
N PHE A 114 4.46 13.54 31.34
CA PHE A 114 4.04 12.74 30.20
C PHE A 114 3.90 11.26 30.58
N PRO A 115 2.74 10.60 30.39
CA PRO A 115 2.66 9.15 30.39
C PRO A 115 3.57 8.55 29.31
N ILE A 116 4.31 7.51 29.66
CA ILE A 116 5.19 6.75 28.75
C ILE A 116 4.95 5.26 28.95
N ASP A 117 5.40 4.44 28.01
CA ASP A 117 5.52 3.00 28.22
C ASP A 117 6.56 2.73 29.33
N TYR A 118 6.36 1.64 30.06
CA TYR A 118 7.21 1.35 31.22
C TYR A 118 8.65 1.08 30.81
N VAL A 119 9.57 1.97 31.22
CA VAL A 119 11.01 1.93 30.91
C VAL A 119 11.79 1.49 32.13
N THR A 120 12.65 0.45 31.98
CA THR A 120 13.48 -0.10 33.05
C THR A 120 14.97 0.27 32.94
N ASP A 121 15.40 0.84 31.81
CA ASP A 121 16.78 1.29 31.58
C ASP A 121 16.92 2.78 31.92
N PRO A 122 17.73 3.17 32.93
CA PRO A 122 17.93 4.58 33.31
C PRO A 122 18.62 5.40 32.21
N ALA A 123 19.43 4.81 31.34
CA ALA A 123 20.06 5.50 30.24
C ALA A 123 19.04 5.85 29.17
N LEU A 124 18.20 4.88 28.77
CA LEU A 124 17.09 5.12 27.84
C LEU A 124 16.13 6.18 28.37
N TYR A 125 15.76 6.11 29.66
CA TYR A 125 14.90 7.11 30.29
C TYR A 125 15.48 8.53 30.24
N SER A 126 16.80 8.67 30.48
CA SER A 126 17.50 9.96 30.35
C SER A 126 17.57 10.44 28.90
N ASP A 127 17.77 9.52 27.94
CA ASP A 127 17.83 9.87 26.51
C ASP A 127 16.46 10.28 25.96
N MET A 128 15.37 9.68 26.42
CA MET A 128 14.01 10.15 26.13
C MET A 128 13.80 11.59 26.63
N LYS A 129 14.25 11.96 27.83
CA LYS A 129 14.17 13.33 28.32
C LYS A 129 14.97 14.32 27.45
N LYS A 130 16.16 13.93 27.00
CA LYS A 130 16.98 14.76 26.10
C LYS A 130 16.28 14.94 24.75
N LEU A 131 15.64 13.90 24.22
CA LEU A 131 14.88 13.95 22.98
C LEU A 131 13.70 14.91 23.12
N VAL A 132 12.90 14.82 24.19
CA VAL A 132 11.81 15.76 24.48
C VAL A 132 12.31 17.19 24.60
N ASN A 133 13.45 17.41 25.26
CA ASN A 133 14.07 18.73 25.36
C ASN A 133 14.53 19.25 23.98
N SER A 134 14.94 18.38 23.06
CA SER A 134 15.30 18.78 21.70
C SER A 134 14.08 19.21 20.86
N ILE A 135 12.91 18.60 21.10
CA ILE A 135 11.64 18.97 20.47
C ILE A 135 11.13 20.31 21.02
N PHE A 136 11.27 20.49 22.34
CA PHE A 136 10.82 21.70 23.06
C PHE A 136 11.97 22.30 23.90
N PRO A 137 12.81 23.15 23.31
CA PRO A 137 14.05 23.64 23.92
C PRO A 137 13.86 24.54 25.16
N TYR A 138 12.66 24.95 25.46
CA TYR A 138 12.30 25.77 26.64
C TYR A 138 12.19 24.98 27.94
N PHE A 139 12.20 23.64 27.86
CA PHE A 139 12.32 22.82 29.07
C PHE A 139 13.72 22.91 29.68
N ASP A 140 13.77 22.90 31.00
CA ASP A 140 15.03 23.04 31.73
C ASP A 140 15.98 21.86 31.50
N THR A 141 17.18 22.15 31.05
CA THR A 141 18.23 21.16 30.80
C THR A 141 18.79 20.51 32.08
N ASN A 142 18.56 21.11 33.27
CA ASN A 142 19.00 20.54 34.55
C ASN A 142 18.14 19.37 35.06
N ALA A 143 17.03 19.03 34.36
CA ALA A 143 16.08 18.00 34.76
C ALA A 143 16.19 16.68 34.01
N LEU A 144 17.27 16.45 33.24
CA LEU A 144 17.39 15.37 32.27
C LEU A 144 17.93 14.04 32.83
N ASP A 145 18.35 14.00 34.10
CA ASP A 145 18.83 12.75 34.72
C ASP A 145 17.69 11.80 35.14
N ALA A 146 18.02 10.55 35.37
CA ALA A 146 17.05 9.51 35.77
C ALA A 146 16.61 9.61 37.23
N ALA A 147 17.31 10.40 38.06
CA ALA A 147 17.07 10.51 39.50
C ALA A 147 16.47 11.85 39.88
N ARG A 148 15.85 12.58 38.96
CA ARG A 148 15.24 13.90 39.22
C ARG A 148 14.05 13.77 40.16
N PHE A 149 13.97 14.67 41.15
CA PHE A 149 12.79 14.85 41.99
C PHE A 149 12.17 16.24 41.81
N PHE A 150 10.94 16.37 42.22
CA PHE A 150 10.17 17.60 42.15
C PHE A 150 9.63 17.95 43.54
N PHE A 151 9.58 19.26 43.83
CA PHE A 151 9.00 19.72 45.05
C PHE A 151 7.48 19.71 44.97
N GLY A 152 6.84 19.13 45.96
CA GLY A 152 5.40 19.17 46.12
C GLY A 152 4.87 20.53 46.57
N THR A 153 3.55 20.68 46.47
CA THR A 153 2.84 21.92 46.88
C THR A 153 1.58 21.55 47.64
N THR A 154 1.47 21.92 48.90
CA THR A 154 0.32 21.56 49.76
C THR A 154 -1.02 22.08 49.26
N ALA A 155 -1.04 23.18 48.48
CA ALA A 155 -2.19 23.67 47.73
C ALA A 155 -1.92 23.52 46.23
N ALA A 156 -1.74 22.29 45.77
CA ALA A 156 -1.34 22.01 44.40
C ALA A 156 -2.39 22.46 43.37
N GLU A 157 -1.96 23.29 42.44
CA GLU A 157 -2.67 23.56 41.19
C GLU A 157 -2.17 22.58 40.14
N VAL A 158 -3.11 21.94 39.44
CA VAL A 158 -2.82 20.95 38.43
C VAL A 158 -3.81 21.09 37.28
N ALA A 159 -3.41 20.62 36.10
CA ALA A 159 -4.27 20.51 34.92
C ALA A 159 -3.99 19.21 34.19
N LEU A 160 -5.00 18.64 33.55
CA LEU A 160 -4.88 17.47 32.69
C LEU A 160 -5.22 17.87 31.26
N TYR A 161 -4.35 17.49 30.33
CA TYR A 161 -4.51 17.68 28.91
C TYR A 161 -4.68 16.30 28.26
N PRO A 162 -5.93 15.88 28.01
CA PRO A 162 -6.20 14.57 27.43
C PRO A 162 -5.79 14.56 25.95
N GLY A 163 -5.10 13.53 25.55
CA GLY A 163 -4.74 13.20 24.16
C GLY A 163 -5.20 11.81 23.79
N ARG A 164 -4.89 11.39 22.58
CA ARG A 164 -5.19 10.06 22.03
C ARG A 164 -4.05 9.06 22.19
N MET A 165 -2.85 9.52 22.56
CA MET A 165 -1.64 8.71 22.67
C MET A 165 -0.79 9.13 23.88
N ASN A 166 0.14 8.27 24.30
CA ASN A 166 1.17 8.61 25.27
C ASN A 166 2.43 9.15 24.57
N LEU A 167 3.41 9.62 25.36
CA LEU A 167 4.64 10.19 24.80
C LEU A 167 5.52 9.15 24.09
N THR A 168 5.54 7.89 24.54
CA THR A 168 6.32 6.83 23.87
C THR A 168 5.75 6.57 22.48
N GLU A 169 4.43 6.43 22.38
CA GLU A 169 3.73 6.29 21.09
C GLU A 169 4.05 7.48 20.18
N PHE A 170 4.03 8.71 20.70
CA PHE A 170 4.38 9.91 19.94
C PHE A 170 5.85 9.95 19.49
N LEU A 171 6.78 9.51 20.34
CA LEU A 171 8.20 9.44 20.01
C LEU A 171 8.56 8.23 19.13
N GLU A 172 7.73 7.18 19.14
CA GLU A 172 7.83 6.00 18.29
C GLU A 172 7.03 6.13 17.01
N GLU A 173 5.95 6.92 17.00
CA GLU A 173 5.27 7.32 15.79
C GLU A 173 6.17 8.33 15.06
N ASP A 174 6.89 7.86 14.02
CA ASP A 174 7.43 8.71 12.96
C ASP A 174 6.31 9.41 12.14
N ASP A 175 5.07 9.35 12.62
CA ASP A 175 3.84 9.91 12.04
C ASP A 175 3.71 11.44 12.19
N PHE A 176 4.78 12.12 12.50
CA PHE A 176 4.79 13.59 12.41
C PHE A 176 4.71 14.08 10.95
N ASP A 177 4.80 13.18 9.98
CA ASP A 177 4.66 13.48 8.54
C ASP A 177 3.26 13.17 7.96
N SER A 178 2.32 12.58 8.71
CA SER A 178 1.02 12.12 8.14
C SER A 178 -0.08 13.17 8.08
N GLU A 179 0.11 14.38 8.59
CA GLU A 179 -0.86 15.49 8.48
C GLU A 179 -0.44 16.63 7.53
N LEU A 180 0.68 16.49 6.82
CA LEU A 180 1.03 17.41 5.74
C LEU A 180 0.72 16.74 4.40
N PRO A 181 0.04 17.42 3.47
CA PRO A 181 -0.20 16.86 2.14
C PRO A 181 1.14 16.50 1.51
N ASP A 182 1.20 15.26 1.06
CA ASP A 182 2.33 14.63 0.38
C ASP A 182 2.76 15.50 -0.82
N GLY A 183 3.85 16.21 -0.64
CA GLY A 183 4.50 17.01 -1.67
C GLY A 183 5.87 16.44 -1.92
N GLY A 184 5.92 15.36 -2.71
CA GLY A 184 7.16 14.93 -3.35
C GLY A 184 7.81 16.10 -4.11
N PHE A 185 9.13 16.12 -4.19
CA PHE A 185 9.90 17.10 -4.95
C PHE A 185 9.26 17.37 -6.32
N GLY A 186 8.59 18.53 -6.46
CA GLY A 186 8.09 18.97 -7.74
C GLY A 186 6.64 19.41 -7.85
N GLN A 187 5.81 19.39 -6.78
CA GLN A 187 4.48 19.98 -6.84
C GLN A 187 4.37 21.21 -5.93
N SER A 188 3.87 22.30 -6.51
CA SER A 188 3.63 23.61 -5.91
C SER A 188 2.54 23.53 -4.84
N THR A 189 2.90 23.11 -3.62
CA THR A 189 2.03 23.22 -2.45
C THR A 189 2.44 24.46 -1.65
N VAL A 190 1.48 25.34 -1.43
CA VAL A 190 1.65 26.55 -0.61
C VAL A 190 1.78 26.13 0.86
N ILE A 191 2.83 26.60 1.54
CA ILE A 191 3.03 26.38 2.98
C ILE A 191 2.30 27.52 3.73
N PRO A 192 1.22 27.23 4.48
CA PRO A 192 0.39 28.28 5.09
C PRO A 192 1.02 28.89 6.36
N GLU A 193 0.57 30.09 6.71
CA GLU A 193 0.89 30.75 7.97
C GLU A 193 0.54 29.85 9.17
N GLY A 194 1.42 29.80 10.17
CA GLY A 194 1.26 28.92 11.36
C GLY A 194 2.05 27.60 11.28
N SER A 195 2.34 27.07 10.07
CA SER A 195 3.20 25.89 9.89
C SER A 195 4.55 26.19 9.26
N ARG A 196 4.79 27.42 8.77
CA ARG A 196 5.99 27.81 8.01
C ARG A 196 7.29 27.49 8.72
N ASN A 197 7.46 27.98 9.95
CA ASN A 197 8.72 27.82 10.68
C ASN A 197 9.02 26.35 11.01
N ALA A 198 8.00 25.57 11.40
CA ALA A 198 8.16 24.15 11.69
C ALA A 198 8.50 23.36 10.42
N THR A 199 7.79 23.60 9.31
CA THR A 199 8.05 22.95 8.02
C THR A 199 9.44 23.29 7.49
N MET A 200 9.81 24.57 7.53
CA MET A 200 11.11 25.01 7.04
C MET A 200 12.28 24.57 7.93
N SER A 201 12.10 24.46 9.25
CA SER A 201 13.12 23.91 10.16
C SER A 201 13.40 22.42 9.87
N ARG A 202 12.35 21.62 9.60
CA ARG A 202 12.49 20.22 9.21
C ARG A 202 13.15 20.07 7.85
N PHE A 203 12.73 20.89 6.89
CA PHE A 203 13.31 20.87 5.55
C PHE A 203 14.80 21.25 5.58
N ALA A 204 15.17 22.30 6.32
CA ALA A 204 16.56 22.69 6.52
C ALA A 204 17.40 21.56 7.14
N GLY A 205 16.86 20.87 8.17
CA GLY A 205 17.54 19.73 8.79
C GLY A 205 17.76 18.55 7.83
N ARG A 206 16.80 18.27 6.95
CA ARG A 206 16.91 17.20 5.92
C ARG A 206 17.92 17.57 4.83
N VAL A 207 17.81 18.78 4.29
CA VAL A 207 18.65 19.24 3.20
C VAL A 207 20.12 19.32 3.63
N ILE A 208 20.38 19.83 4.84
CA ILE A 208 21.76 19.93 5.34
C ILE A 208 22.37 18.56 5.68
N LYS A 209 21.56 17.56 6.05
CA LYS A 209 22.01 16.17 6.19
C LYS A 209 22.38 15.56 4.85
N LYS A 210 21.59 15.84 3.80
CA LYS A 210 21.73 15.25 2.46
C LYS A 210 22.86 15.85 1.67
N TYR A 211 23.02 17.17 1.69
CA TYR A 211 23.99 17.90 0.86
C TYR A 211 25.17 18.47 1.67
N GLY A 212 25.15 18.29 2.99
CA GLY A 212 26.11 18.96 3.86
C GLY A 212 25.79 20.43 4.06
N ASP A 213 26.69 21.15 4.76
CA ASP A 213 26.63 22.62 4.88
C ASP A 213 27.27 23.25 3.64
N THR A 214 26.52 23.25 2.54
CA THR A 214 26.94 23.70 1.20
C THR A 214 26.02 24.78 0.66
N ASP A 215 26.50 25.55 -0.32
CA ASP A 215 25.68 26.55 -1.02
C ASP A 215 24.47 25.90 -1.75
N GLU A 216 24.63 24.68 -2.23
CA GLU A 216 23.58 23.91 -2.88
C GLU A 216 22.46 23.55 -1.89
N ALA A 217 22.82 23.12 -0.69
CA ALA A 217 21.87 22.85 0.40
C ALA A 217 21.09 24.11 0.80
N TYR A 218 21.80 25.25 0.90
CA TYR A 218 21.16 26.53 1.23
C TYR A 218 20.22 27.00 0.11
N GLN A 219 20.60 26.83 -1.15
CA GLN A 219 19.73 27.19 -2.26
C GLN A 219 18.46 26.34 -2.30
N ALA A 220 18.56 25.04 -2.11
CA ALA A 220 17.40 24.14 -2.01
C ALA A 220 16.46 24.56 -0.86
N PHE A 221 17.02 25.01 0.27
CA PHE A 221 16.23 25.54 1.39
C PHE A 221 15.50 26.84 1.01
N LEU A 222 16.14 27.76 0.28
CA LEU A 222 15.51 28.99 -0.18
C LEU A 222 14.39 28.73 -1.22
N ASP A 223 14.60 27.77 -2.12
CA ASP A 223 13.60 27.37 -3.14
C ASP A 223 12.34 26.80 -2.48
N GLU A 224 12.47 26.03 -1.40
CA GLU A 224 11.33 25.54 -0.64
C GLU A 224 10.67 26.67 0.17
N ALA A 225 11.45 27.56 0.76
CA ALA A 225 10.94 28.71 1.51
C ALA A 225 10.11 29.68 0.64
N ALA A 226 10.38 29.73 -0.66
CA ALA A 226 9.58 30.51 -1.61
C ALA A 226 8.10 30.04 -1.72
N LYS A 227 7.78 28.83 -1.26
CA LYS A 227 6.42 28.29 -1.21
C LYS A 227 5.63 28.78 0.02
N CYS A 228 6.24 29.47 0.96
CA CYS A 228 5.58 30.00 2.17
C CYS A 228 4.66 31.19 1.84
N VAL A 229 3.42 31.16 2.35
CA VAL A 229 2.46 32.26 2.19
C VAL A 229 1.83 32.64 3.54
N PRO A 230 2.08 33.87 4.03
CA PRO A 230 2.97 34.91 3.50
C PRO A 230 4.44 34.47 3.55
N PRO A 231 5.35 35.05 2.75
CA PRO A 231 6.76 34.71 2.78
C PRO A 231 7.41 34.90 4.15
N LEU A 232 8.43 34.07 4.46
CA LEU A 232 9.27 34.26 5.65
C LEU A 232 10.21 35.46 5.46
N GLU A 233 10.44 36.21 6.54
CA GLU A 233 11.43 37.29 6.52
C GLU A 233 12.86 36.73 6.50
N ASN A 234 13.80 37.50 5.91
CA ASN A 234 15.21 37.09 5.83
C ASN A 234 15.82 36.78 7.21
N GLY A 235 15.36 37.46 8.26
CA GLY A 235 15.79 37.21 9.64
C GLY A 235 15.33 35.83 10.16
N GLU A 236 14.10 35.43 9.82
CA GLU A 236 13.54 34.12 10.18
C GLU A 236 14.27 33.00 9.39
N LEU A 237 14.48 33.18 8.09
CA LEU A 237 15.22 32.21 7.25
C LEU A 237 16.63 31.96 7.77
N ASN A 238 17.36 33.04 8.10
CA ASN A 238 18.69 32.92 8.66
C ASN A 238 18.70 32.22 10.02
N THR A 239 17.70 32.48 10.86
CA THR A 239 17.58 31.84 12.17
C THR A 239 17.34 30.34 12.06
N ILE A 240 16.46 29.94 11.14
CA ILE A 240 16.17 28.52 10.83
C ILE A 240 17.43 27.83 10.29
N TRP A 241 18.11 28.45 9.29
CA TRP A 241 19.29 27.86 8.68
C TRP A 241 20.46 27.73 9.66
N HIS A 242 20.74 28.76 10.47
CA HIS A 242 21.77 28.66 11.51
C HIS A 242 21.45 27.64 12.60
N SER A 243 20.17 27.40 12.85
CA SER A 243 19.75 26.31 13.76
C SER A 243 20.04 24.94 13.14
N ALA A 244 19.76 24.77 11.85
CA ALA A 244 20.08 23.54 11.10
C ALA A 244 21.60 23.30 11.01
N GLN A 245 22.41 24.33 10.78
CA GLN A 245 23.88 24.24 10.79
C GLN A 245 24.41 23.79 12.16
N ARG A 246 23.90 24.36 13.26
CA ARG A 246 24.29 23.94 14.62
C ARG A 246 23.85 22.51 14.92
N PHE A 247 22.70 22.10 14.43
CA PHE A 247 22.21 20.74 14.53
C PHE A 247 23.10 19.77 13.74
N PHE A 248 23.47 20.12 12.49
CA PHE A 248 24.35 19.34 11.65
C PHE A 248 25.76 19.19 12.26
N SER A 249 26.32 20.24 12.83
CA SER A 249 27.62 20.19 13.52
C SER A 249 27.60 19.21 14.69
N ARG A 250 26.47 19.17 15.47
CA ARG A 250 26.30 18.20 16.55
C ARG A 250 26.12 16.77 16.07
N ILE A 251 25.42 16.58 14.94
CA ILE A 251 25.24 15.24 14.34
C ILE A 251 26.56 14.72 13.81
N ARG A 252 27.41 15.56 13.22
CA ARG A 252 28.76 15.16 12.77
C ARG A 252 29.62 14.58 13.88
N GLU A 253 29.36 14.99 15.13
CA GLU A 253 30.07 14.52 16.32
C GLU A 253 29.46 13.25 16.93
N GLN A 254 28.30 12.77 16.43
CA GLN A 254 27.61 11.59 16.97
C GLN A 254 28.12 10.30 16.35
N ALA A 255 28.20 9.24 17.15
CA ALA A 255 28.45 7.88 16.67
C ALA A 255 27.24 7.46 15.79
N GLY A 256 27.50 7.25 14.50
CA GLY A 256 26.46 6.92 13.51
C GLY A 256 26.27 7.97 12.43
N TYR A 257 27.01 9.09 12.50
CA TYR A 257 27.01 10.08 11.40
C TYR A 257 27.42 9.44 10.07
N VAL A 258 26.60 9.64 9.05
CA VAL A 258 26.87 9.22 7.69
C VAL A 258 27.16 10.48 6.86
N PRO A 259 28.36 10.64 6.29
CA PRO A 259 28.67 11.82 5.47
C PRO A 259 27.85 11.84 4.18
N PRO A 260 27.57 13.04 3.61
CA PRO A 260 26.75 13.20 2.41
C PRO A 260 27.22 12.37 1.21
N GLU A 261 28.52 12.17 1.07
CA GLU A 261 29.10 11.35 -0.02
C GLU A 261 28.71 9.87 0.09
N ALA A 262 28.53 9.36 1.32
CA ALA A 262 28.07 7.99 1.57
C ALA A 262 26.56 7.84 1.40
N TYR A 263 25.77 8.92 1.50
CA TYR A 263 24.34 8.93 1.15
C TYR A 263 24.11 8.81 -0.35
N ASN A 264 25.02 9.32 -1.16
CA ASN A 264 24.88 9.39 -2.61
C ASN A 264 25.56 8.22 -3.34
N ASP A 265 26.06 7.18 -2.62
CA ASP A 265 26.55 5.95 -3.25
C ASP A 265 25.39 5.12 -3.79
N PRO A 266 25.17 5.07 -5.12
CA PRO A 266 24.07 4.33 -5.71
C PRO A 266 24.17 2.81 -5.50
N SER A 267 25.27 2.30 -4.95
CA SER A 267 25.50 0.89 -4.67
C SER A 267 25.19 0.49 -3.21
N SER A 268 24.93 1.46 -2.32
CA SER A 268 24.72 1.20 -0.89
C SER A 268 23.24 0.98 -0.54
N TYR A 269 22.99 -0.08 0.24
CA TYR A 269 21.67 -0.35 0.84
C TYR A 269 21.49 0.34 2.19
N LYS A 270 22.43 1.18 2.60
CA LYS A 270 22.36 1.91 3.87
C LYS A 270 21.34 3.02 3.75
N PRO A 271 20.33 3.12 4.66
CA PRO A 271 19.37 4.21 4.64
C PRO A 271 20.01 5.54 5.09
N GLU A 272 19.43 6.64 4.65
CA GLU A 272 19.87 7.99 5.02
C GLU A 272 19.68 8.26 6.51
N ASP A 273 18.61 7.73 7.08
CA ASP A 273 18.37 7.66 8.51
C ASP A 273 18.04 6.23 8.95
N PHE A 274 18.15 5.95 10.24
CA PHE A 274 17.89 4.63 10.77
C PHE A 274 16.45 4.50 11.28
N SER A 275 15.49 5.01 10.49
CA SER A 275 14.04 4.95 10.74
C SER A 275 13.33 3.90 9.87
N ASP A 276 12.02 3.72 10.06
CA ASP A 276 11.17 2.90 9.21
C ASP A 276 10.99 3.56 7.83
N VAL A 277 10.92 4.89 7.79
CA VAL A 277 10.84 5.67 6.55
C VAL A 277 12.12 5.51 5.73
N GLY A 278 13.31 5.71 6.34
CA GLY A 278 14.58 5.49 5.64
C GLY A 278 14.72 4.06 5.11
N GLN A 279 14.22 3.06 5.84
CA GLN A 279 14.17 1.67 5.37
C GLN A 279 13.22 1.51 4.17
N ALA A 280 12.07 2.18 4.20
CA ALA A 280 11.09 2.17 3.10
C ALA A 280 11.63 2.85 1.84
N GLU A 281 12.36 3.96 1.99
CA GLU A 281 13.03 4.65 0.88
C GLU A 281 14.06 3.77 0.17
N VAL A 282 14.88 3.05 0.94
CA VAL A 282 15.82 2.08 0.36
C VAL A 282 15.07 0.95 -0.35
N MET A 283 13.98 0.46 0.24
CA MET A 283 13.12 -0.55 -0.40
C MET A 283 12.56 -0.04 -1.73
N ALA A 284 11.98 1.15 -1.75
CA ALA A 284 11.45 1.76 -2.97
C ALA A 284 12.54 2.00 -4.02
N ARG A 285 13.72 2.47 -3.61
CA ARG A 285 14.86 2.71 -4.50
C ARG A 285 15.31 1.46 -5.25
N TYR A 286 15.42 0.33 -4.56
CA TYR A 286 16.03 -0.89 -5.13
C TYR A 286 15.04 -1.92 -5.62
N PHE A 287 13.77 -1.87 -5.16
CA PHE A 287 12.78 -2.91 -5.47
C PHE A 287 11.52 -2.39 -6.16
N SER A 288 11.49 -1.10 -6.58
CA SER A 288 10.32 -0.57 -7.31
C SER A 288 10.04 -1.27 -8.64
N GLY A 289 11.03 -1.90 -9.27
CA GLY A 289 10.85 -2.77 -10.45
C GLY A 289 10.27 -4.16 -10.12
N GLU A 290 10.24 -4.55 -8.84
CA GLU A 290 9.82 -5.88 -8.39
C GLU A 290 8.64 -5.83 -7.41
N LEU A 291 8.44 -4.70 -6.69
CA LEU A 291 7.40 -4.51 -5.71
C LEU A 291 6.66 -3.21 -5.96
N ARG A 292 5.32 -3.26 -5.98
CA ARG A 292 4.43 -2.10 -6.06
C ARG A 292 3.28 -2.27 -5.07
N TYR A 293 2.62 -1.17 -4.78
CA TYR A 293 1.43 -1.13 -3.94
C TYR A 293 0.28 -0.45 -4.69
N SER A 294 -0.92 -0.97 -4.54
CA SER A 294 -2.12 -0.31 -5.03
C SER A 294 -3.25 -0.46 -4.00
N PRO A 295 -4.02 0.60 -3.70
CA PRO A 295 -5.16 0.50 -2.77
C PRO A 295 -6.17 -0.60 -3.14
N ALA A 296 -6.29 -0.92 -4.43
CA ALA A 296 -7.23 -1.94 -4.92
C ALA A 296 -6.73 -3.39 -4.76
N THR A 297 -5.42 -3.61 -4.79
CA THR A 297 -4.81 -4.95 -4.78
C THR A 297 -3.92 -5.19 -3.57
N HIS A 298 -3.57 -4.14 -2.81
CA HIS A 298 -2.48 -4.13 -1.85
C HIS A 298 -1.12 -4.35 -2.54
N PHE A 299 -0.17 -5.04 -1.89
CA PHE A 299 1.10 -5.31 -2.52
C PHE A 299 0.97 -6.24 -3.72
N ILE A 300 1.61 -5.84 -4.80
CA ILE A 300 1.83 -6.66 -5.98
C ILE A 300 3.34 -6.84 -6.18
N ARG A 301 3.72 -8.06 -6.51
CA ARG A 301 5.10 -8.42 -6.82
C ARG A 301 5.23 -8.90 -8.25
N TYR A 302 6.27 -8.41 -8.93
CA TYR A 302 6.64 -8.93 -10.25
C TYR A 302 7.44 -10.22 -10.09
N SER A 303 6.87 -11.31 -10.57
CA SER A 303 7.51 -12.63 -10.62
C SER A 303 6.91 -13.43 -11.77
N ASP A 304 7.66 -14.37 -12.33
CA ASP A 304 7.20 -15.21 -13.46
C ASP A 304 6.66 -14.38 -14.64
N HIS A 305 7.26 -13.19 -14.87
CA HIS A 305 6.97 -12.27 -15.97
C HIS A 305 5.63 -11.52 -15.90
N TYR A 306 4.99 -11.44 -14.71
CA TYR A 306 3.79 -10.64 -14.50
C TYR A 306 3.66 -10.17 -13.03
N TRP A 307 2.77 -9.20 -12.77
CA TRP A 307 2.51 -8.70 -11.44
C TRP A 307 1.43 -9.52 -10.74
N GLN A 308 1.73 -9.99 -9.51
CA GLN A 308 0.84 -10.82 -8.71
C GLN A 308 0.53 -10.16 -7.37
N GLU A 309 -0.75 -10.20 -6.92
CA GLU A 309 -1.11 -9.84 -5.54
C GLU A 309 -0.39 -10.81 -4.58
N SER A 310 0.51 -10.29 -3.72
CA SER A 310 1.27 -11.15 -2.81
C SER A 310 1.81 -10.42 -1.60
N GLU A 311 1.12 -10.50 -0.47
CA GLU A 311 1.65 -10.07 0.83
C GLU A 311 2.90 -10.87 1.24
N PRO A 312 2.92 -12.22 1.11
CA PRO A 312 4.17 -12.97 1.34
C PRO A 312 5.31 -12.56 0.41
N GLY A 313 5.00 -12.15 -0.82
CA GLY A 313 5.98 -11.62 -1.77
C GLY A 313 6.59 -10.29 -1.30
N ALA A 314 5.80 -9.39 -0.74
CA ALA A 314 6.28 -8.15 -0.16
C ALA A 314 7.20 -8.43 1.05
N GLN A 315 6.80 -9.34 1.94
CA GLN A 315 7.66 -9.77 3.05
C GLN A 315 8.99 -10.38 2.57
N ALA A 316 8.95 -11.16 1.49
CA ALA A 316 10.16 -11.74 0.90
C ALA A 316 11.13 -10.67 0.39
N VAL A 317 10.61 -9.59 -0.23
CA VAL A 317 11.41 -8.42 -0.64
C VAL A 317 12.05 -7.74 0.57
N ALA A 318 11.28 -7.51 1.64
CA ALA A 318 11.82 -6.92 2.87
C ALA A 318 12.92 -7.81 3.52
N HIS A 319 12.74 -9.13 3.51
CA HIS A 319 13.76 -10.07 3.97
C HIS A 319 15.03 -10.01 3.09
N GLU A 320 14.85 -9.92 1.78
CA GLU A 320 15.97 -9.79 0.84
C GLU A 320 16.74 -8.49 1.08
N LEU A 321 16.04 -7.36 1.24
CA LEU A 321 16.67 -6.09 1.57
C LEU A 321 17.52 -6.21 2.84
N THR A 322 16.94 -6.69 3.95
CA THR A 322 17.69 -6.83 5.20
C THR A 322 18.87 -7.81 5.11
N ARG A 323 18.78 -8.82 4.23
CA ARG A 323 19.88 -9.75 3.96
C ARG A 323 21.04 -9.05 3.23
N ARG A 324 20.72 -8.22 2.22
CA ARG A 324 21.74 -7.42 1.49
C ARG A 324 22.38 -6.40 2.42
N GLN A 325 21.58 -5.69 3.21
CA GLN A 325 22.06 -4.76 4.23
C GLN A 325 22.97 -5.43 5.26
N MET A 326 22.64 -6.63 5.74
CA MET A 326 23.45 -7.37 6.70
C MET A 326 24.81 -7.73 6.12
N LYS A 327 24.87 -8.15 4.85
CA LYS A 327 26.12 -8.44 4.15
C LYS A 327 26.99 -7.19 4.03
N GLU A 328 26.38 -6.07 3.70
CA GLU A 328 27.04 -4.77 3.62
C GLU A 328 27.56 -4.32 5.00
N ALA A 329 26.70 -4.30 6.01
CA ALA A 329 27.05 -3.88 7.36
C ALA A 329 28.20 -4.72 7.99
N ASN A 330 28.22 -6.03 7.74
CA ASN A 330 29.29 -6.90 8.19
C ASN A 330 30.62 -6.59 7.48
N ARG A 331 30.58 -6.32 6.18
CA ARG A 331 31.75 -5.90 5.39
C ARG A 331 32.33 -4.59 5.92
N ASP A 332 31.45 -3.59 6.12
CA ASP A 332 31.84 -2.26 6.59
C ASP A 332 32.43 -2.31 8.00
N LEU A 333 31.80 -3.09 8.91
CA LEU A 333 32.33 -3.29 10.26
C LEU A 333 33.70 -3.95 10.26
N LEU A 334 33.93 -4.97 9.43
CA LEU A 334 35.21 -5.66 9.32
C LEU A 334 36.28 -4.71 8.77
N SER A 335 35.96 -3.93 7.75
CA SER A 335 36.85 -2.92 7.17
C SER A 335 37.27 -1.87 8.21
N ALA A 336 36.30 -1.30 8.94
CA ALA A 336 36.54 -0.31 9.98
C ALA A 336 37.40 -0.88 11.14
N LEU A 337 37.15 -2.12 11.56
CA LEU A 337 37.98 -2.82 12.56
C LEU A 337 39.42 -3.01 12.09
N MET A 338 39.62 -3.37 10.82
CA MET A 338 40.95 -3.50 10.25
C MET A 338 41.70 -2.15 10.24
N LYS A 339 41.04 -1.06 9.84
CA LYS A 339 41.60 0.29 9.89
C LYS A 339 42.05 0.68 11.31
N MET A 340 41.18 0.46 12.31
CA MET A 340 41.52 0.72 13.71
C MET A 340 42.72 -0.08 14.22
N LYS A 341 42.89 -1.35 13.79
CA LYS A 341 44.03 -2.18 14.14
C LYS A 341 45.32 -1.68 13.48
N ILE A 342 45.26 -1.33 12.21
CA ILE A 342 46.41 -0.88 11.42
C ILE A 342 46.98 0.44 11.96
N ASN A 343 46.11 1.42 12.29
CA ASN A 343 46.53 2.72 12.80
C ASN A 343 46.76 2.76 14.33
N GLY A 344 46.55 1.66 15.03
CA GLY A 344 46.80 1.54 16.48
C GLY A 344 45.68 2.10 17.37
N ALA A 345 44.54 2.59 16.83
CA ALA A 345 43.41 3.09 17.61
C ALA A 345 42.83 2.02 18.54
N GLN A 346 42.79 0.74 18.10
CA GLN A 346 42.35 -0.39 18.92
C GLN A 346 43.18 -0.56 20.19
N THR A 347 44.47 -0.41 20.10
CA THR A 347 45.39 -0.58 21.26
C THR A 347 45.15 0.50 22.31
N ILE A 348 44.85 1.72 21.87
CA ILE A 348 44.49 2.84 22.79
C ILE A 348 43.16 2.54 23.47
N LEU A 349 42.16 2.05 22.71
CA LEU A 349 40.87 1.70 23.25
C LEU A 349 40.88 0.56 24.25
N ASP A 350 41.75 -0.47 24.01
CA ASP A 350 41.88 -1.61 24.91
C ASP A 350 42.63 -1.22 26.22
N GLY A 351 43.39 -0.12 26.21
CA GLY A 351 44.20 0.32 27.35
C GLY A 351 43.49 1.28 28.30
N THR A 352 42.31 1.83 27.92
CA THR A 352 41.64 2.89 28.74
C THR A 352 40.14 2.95 28.47
N SER A 353 39.42 3.78 29.24
CA SER A 353 37.97 4.02 28.98
C SER A 353 37.75 4.80 27.68
N LYS A 354 36.58 4.58 27.03
CA LYS A 354 36.23 5.18 25.74
C LYS A 354 36.49 6.71 25.70
N ALA A 355 35.99 7.45 26.69
CA ALA A 355 36.14 8.92 26.74
C ALA A 355 37.59 9.37 26.86
N LYS A 356 38.45 8.60 27.54
CA LYS A 356 39.88 8.90 27.64
C LYS A 356 40.64 8.45 26.40
N ALA A 357 40.21 7.36 25.76
CA ALA A 357 40.78 6.88 24.50
C ALA A 357 40.60 7.95 23.39
N GLU A 358 39.41 8.56 23.28
CA GLU A 358 39.11 9.62 22.31
C GLU A 358 40.03 10.82 22.46
N GLN A 359 40.42 11.18 23.72
CA GLN A 359 41.35 12.28 23.99
C GLN A 359 42.83 11.95 23.66
N LEU A 360 43.17 10.66 23.61
CA LEU A 360 44.54 10.18 23.37
C LEU A 360 44.78 9.84 21.91
N MET A 361 43.72 9.70 21.09
CA MET A 361 43.82 9.38 19.68
C MET A 361 44.27 10.57 18.86
N SER A 362 45.06 10.32 17.83
CA SER A 362 45.31 11.29 16.76
C SER A 362 44.06 11.47 15.89
N ASP A 363 44.03 12.53 15.07
CA ASP A 363 42.89 12.80 14.17
C ASP A 363 42.58 11.60 13.24
N GLU A 364 43.58 10.92 12.70
CA GLU A 364 43.43 9.72 11.88
C GLU A 364 42.88 8.52 12.68
N GLN A 365 43.32 8.36 13.92
CA GLN A 365 42.85 7.30 14.80
C GLN A 365 41.40 7.56 15.24
N LEU A 366 41.08 8.82 15.54
CA LEU A 366 39.73 9.25 15.90
C LEU A 366 38.79 9.05 14.72
N ALA A 367 39.17 9.41 13.50
CA ALA A 367 38.38 9.18 12.29
C ALA A 367 38.07 7.69 12.07
N ALA A 368 39.07 6.81 12.19
CA ALA A 368 38.88 5.37 12.08
C ALA A 368 37.96 4.79 13.21
N PHE A 369 38.06 5.36 14.41
CA PHE A 369 37.19 4.99 15.51
C PHE A 369 35.74 5.43 15.27
N GLN A 370 35.52 6.61 14.74
CA GLN A 370 34.19 7.10 14.34
C GLN A 370 33.59 6.23 13.23
N GLU A 371 34.41 5.86 12.21
CA GLU A 371 33.97 4.94 11.16
C GLU A 371 33.55 3.57 11.73
N TYR A 372 34.28 3.04 12.69
CA TYR A 372 33.91 1.81 13.40
C TYR A 372 32.57 1.95 14.16
N LEU A 373 32.39 3.05 14.88
CA LEU A 373 31.15 3.30 15.60
C LEU A 373 29.95 3.42 14.66
N ALA A 374 30.12 4.10 13.52
CA ALA A 374 29.10 4.21 12.49
C ALA A 374 28.74 2.85 11.87
N ALA A 375 29.75 2.04 11.53
CA ALA A 375 29.53 0.68 11.00
C ALA A 375 28.82 -0.23 12.02
N LYS A 376 29.19 -0.12 13.31
CA LYS A 376 28.54 -0.84 14.41
C LYS A 376 27.09 -0.42 14.61
N ALA A 377 26.79 0.87 14.51
CA ALA A 377 25.43 1.40 14.59
C ALA A 377 24.59 0.88 13.43
N TYR A 378 25.13 0.89 12.21
CA TYR A 378 24.43 0.34 11.04
C TYR A 378 24.16 -1.16 11.19
N GLN A 379 25.12 -1.94 11.65
CA GLN A 379 24.89 -3.37 11.91
C GLN A 379 23.79 -3.61 12.94
N ALA A 380 23.79 -2.84 14.05
CA ALA A 380 22.78 -2.95 15.08
C ALA A 380 21.38 -2.58 14.54
N PHE A 381 21.30 -1.53 13.72
CA PHE A 381 20.08 -1.17 13.00
C PHE A 381 19.58 -2.34 12.14
N VAL A 382 20.42 -2.90 11.28
CA VAL A 382 20.01 -3.99 10.36
C VAL A 382 19.56 -5.23 11.15
N ILE A 383 20.24 -5.58 12.26
CA ILE A 383 19.80 -6.68 13.12
C ILE A 383 18.37 -6.45 13.61
N LYS A 384 18.07 -5.25 14.12
CA LYS A 384 16.76 -4.85 14.61
C LYS A 384 15.70 -4.91 13.50
N ARG A 385 16.05 -4.48 12.27
CA ARG A 385 15.13 -4.48 11.10
C ARG A 385 14.74 -5.87 10.60
N ARG A 386 15.31 -6.93 11.12
CA ARG A 386 14.95 -8.31 10.79
C ARG A 386 13.82 -8.87 11.66
N ASP A 387 13.39 -8.14 12.67
CA ASP A 387 12.23 -8.51 13.48
C ASP A 387 10.94 -8.22 12.73
N SER A 388 9.90 -9.02 12.96
CA SER A 388 8.61 -8.97 12.26
C SER A 388 7.94 -7.60 12.37
N LYS A 389 8.00 -6.95 13.54
CA LYS A 389 7.45 -5.60 13.78
C LYS A 389 8.01 -4.60 12.78
N TYR A 390 9.34 -4.53 12.64
CA TYR A 390 10.01 -3.55 11.78
C TYR A 390 9.91 -3.87 10.30
N ILE A 391 9.78 -5.15 9.94
CA ILE A 391 9.45 -5.56 8.57
C ILE A 391 8.06 -5.02 8.18
N THR A 392 7.08 -5.21 9.07
CA THR A 392 5.72 -4.72 8.84
C THR A 392 5.66 -3.20 8.77
N SER A 393 6.38 -2.49 9.66
CA SER A 393 6.45 -1.02 9.65
C SER A 393 7.06 -0.52 8.34
N ALA A 394 8.23 -1.03 7.93
CA ALA A 394 8.88 -0.60 6.69
C ALA A 394 8.02 -0.86 5.44
N LEU A 395 7.29 -1.98 5.40
CA LEU A 395 6.33 -2.24 4.32
C LEU A 395 5.18 -1.24 4.34
N LYS A 396 4.63 -0.89 5.51
CA LYS A 396 3.57 0.11 5.62
C LYS A 396 4.05 1.49 5.13
N GLU A 397 5.23 1.92 5.59
CA GLU A 397 5.81 3.21 5.17
C GLU A 397 6.22 3.25 3.69
N SER A 398 6.39 2.09 3.05
CA SER A 398 6.69 2.03 1.61
C SER A 398 5.47 2.23 0.70
N HIS A 399 4.23 2.20 1.23
CA HIS A 399 3.01 2.34 0.42
C HIS A 399 3.03 3.57 -0.49
N PRO A 400 3.20 4.81 0.03
CA PRO A 400 3.17 6.00 -0.82
C PRO A 400 4.31 6.04 -1.85
N MET A 401 5.45 5.42 -1.54
CA MET A 401 6.62 5.41 -2.43
C MET A 401 6.51 4.38 -3.56
N LEU A 402 5.75 3.30 -3.33
CA LEU A 402 5.53 2.20 -4.27
C LEU A 402 4.16 2.25 -4.93
N GLU A 403 3.34 3.28 -4.62
CA GLU A 403 1.99 3.37 -5.10
C GLU A 403 1.91 3.43 -6.62
N ILE A 404 0.95 2.67 -7.18
CA ILE A 404 0.57 2.69 -8.57
C ILE A 404 -0.95 2.80 -8.69
N SER A 405 -1.41 3.64 -9.61
CA SER A 405 -2.84 3.77 -9.87
C SER A 405 -3.42 2.44 -10.37
N PRO A 406 -4.60 2.02 -9.86
CA PRO A 406 -5.31 0.86 -10.39
C PRO A 406 -5.61 0.94 -11.91
N ARG A 407 -5.56 2.13 -12.50
CA ARG A 407 -5.79 2.36 -13.93
C ARG A 407 -4.57 2.05 -14.80
N ASP A 408 -3.39 2.03 -14.21
CA ASP A 408 -2.14 1.73 -14.91
C ASP A 408 -1.92 0.21 -15.04
N LEU A 409 -2.61 -0.58 -14.19
CA LEU A 409 -2.58 -2.03 -14.28
C LEU A 409 -3.35 -2.53 -15.51
N ASP A 410 -2.73 -3.39 -16.30
CA ASP A 410 -3.29 -3.98 -17.54
C ASP A 410 -3.77 -2.89 -18.54
N ALA A 411 -3.13 -1.73 -18.59
CA ALA A 411 -3.58 -0.58 -19.38
C ALA A 411 -3.51 -0.79 -20.90
N ASP A 412 -2.51 -1.53 -21.41
CA ASP A 412 -2.44 -1.89 -22.83
C ASP A 412 -3.34 -3.09 -23.13
N CYS A 413 -4.53 -2.81 -23.64
CA CYS A 413 -5.51 -3.84 -23.99
C CYS A 413 -5.07 -4.77 -25.14
N PHE A 414 -4.05 -4.41 -25.91
CA PHE A 414 -3.52 -5.22 -27.00
C PHE A 414 -2.29 -6.06 -26.61
N ALA A 415 -1.71 -5.81 -25.43
CA ALA A 415 -0.64 -6.63 -24.92
C ALA A 415 -1.19 -7.95 -24.36
N LEU A 416 -0.75 -9.08 -24.89
CA LEU A 416 -1.05 -10.42 -24.36
C LEU A 416 0.23 -11.05 -23.84
N ASN A 417 0.30 -11.28 -22.53
CA ASN A 417 1.48 -11.83 -21.87
C ASN A 417 1.43 -13.36 -21.88
N THR A 418 2.53 -13.99 -22.28
CA THR A 418 2.70 -15.44 -22.32
C THR A 418 3.95 -15.85 -21.53
N PRO A 419 4.22 -17.13 -21.23
CA PRO A 419 5.39 -17.53 -20.46
C PRO A 419 6.75 -17.10 -21.05
N GLU A 420 6.89 -16.96 -22.37
CA GLU A 420 8.17 -16.63 -23.02
C GLU A 420 8.25 -15.21 -23.57
N ALA A 421 7.11 -14.56 -23.87
CA ALA A 421 7.09 -13.24 -24.49
C ALA A 421 5.76 -12.51 -24.26
N THR A 422 5.75 -11.20 -24.39
CA THR A 422 4.55 -10.37 -24.49
C THR A 422 4.25 -10.09 -25.96
N TYR A 423 3.02 -10.34 -26.41
CA TYR A 423 2.59 -10.16 -27.81
C TYR A 423 1.76 -8.89 -27.97
N ASP A 424 2.12 -8.05 -28.94
CA ASP A 424 1.24 -7.00 -29.45
C ASP A 424 0.27 -7.60 -30.47
N LEU A 425 -0.98 -7.77 -30.07
CA LEU A 425 -2.02 -8.42 -30.89
C LEU A 425 -2.29 -7.70 -32.21
N ARG A 426 -1.97 -6.41 -32.32
CA ARG A 426 -2.08 -5.63 -33.58
C ARG A 426 -1.14 -6.17 -34.66
N LYS A 427 -0.06 -6.80 -34.24
CA LYS A 427 0.97 -7.40 -35.14
C LYS A 427 0.84 -8.94 -35.26
N GLY A 428 -0.08 -9.55 -34.51
CA GLY A 428 -0.22 -10.99 -34.45
C GLY A 428 1.03 -11.66 -33.92
N MET A 429 1.41 -12.79 -34.54
CA MET A 429 2.61 -13.52 -34.11
C MET A 429 3.94 -12.76 -34.30
N ALA A 430 3.98 -11.74 -35.17
CA ALA A 430 5.14 -10.88 -35.33
C ALA A 430 5.26 -9.82 -34.21
N GLY A 431 4.31 -9.75 -33.32
CA GLY A 431 4.26 -8.79 -32.21
C GLY A 431 4.98 -9.24 -30.94
N ALA A 432 5.72 -10.34 -30.95
CA ALA A 432 6.48 -10.82 -29.80
C ALA A 432 7.56 -9.83 -29.36
N ARG A 433 7.64 -9.57 -28.06
CA ARG A 433 8.68 -8.75 -27.42
C ARG A 433 9.02 -9.30 -26.04
N GLU A 434 10.15 -8.90 -25.51
CA GLU A 434 10.55 -9.24 -24.15
C GLU A 434 9.56 -8.70 -23.11
N HIS A 435 9.48 -9.38 -21.97
CA HIS A 435 8.68 -8.94 -20.83
C HIS A 435 9.28 -7.69 -20.20
N SER A 436 8.41 -6.78 -19.75
CA SER A 436 8.83 -5.61 -18.97
C SER A 436 7.96 -5.44 -17.72
N PRO A 437 8.56 -5.21 -16.54
CA PRO A 437 7.80 -4.82 -15.35
C PRO A 437 7.00 -3.52 -15.56
N GLU A 438 7.46 -2.64 -16.44
CA GLU A 438 6.83 -1.35 -16.74
C GLU A 438 5.52 -1.47 -17.52
N ASP A 439 5.22 -2.66 -18.07
CA ASP A 439 3.93 -2.94 -18.70
C ASP A 439 2.80 -3.09 -17.68
N PHE A 440 3.10 -3.28 -16.42
CA PHE A 440 2.16 -3.50 -15.32
C PHE A 440 1.08 -4.56 -15.60
N ILE A 441 1.44 -5.60 -16.37
CA ILE A 441 0.51 -6.67 -16.73
C ILE A 441 0.34 -7.60 -15.52
N THR A 442 -0.93 -7.88 -15.15
CA THR A 442 -1.28 -8.73 -13.99
C THR A 442 -1.75 -10.13 -14.37
N LYS A 443 -1.69 -10.46 -15.65
CA LYS A 443 -2.18 -11.73 -16.20
C LYS A 443 -1.15 -12.36 -17.11
N ILE A 444 -1.25 -13.69 -17.26
CA ILE A 444 -0.41 -14.46 -18.17
C ILE A 444 -1.22 -15.62 -18.73
N THR A 445 -0.95 -16.01 -19.97
CA THR A 445 -1.48 -17.26 -20.55
C THR A 445 -0.82 -18.47 -19.92
N SER A 446 -1.43 -19.63 -20.04
CA SER A 446 -0.86 -20.87 -19.47
C SER A 446 0.16 -21.56 -20.37
N VAL A 447 0.24 -21.14 -21.62
CA VAL A 447 1.13 -21.68 -22.64
C VAL A 447 1.72 -20.56 -23.51
N THR A 448 2.86 -20.81 -24.14
CA THR A 448 3.42 -19.96 -25.19
C THR A 448 2.81 -20.33 -26.54
N PRO A 449 2.55 -19.38 -27.45
CA PRO A 449 2.07 -19.74 -28.79
C PRO A 449 3.16 -20.41 -29.61
N GLY A 450 2.75 -21.39 -30.43
CA GLY A 450 3.66 -22.20 -31.27
C GLY A 450 2.92 -23.02 -32.29
N GLN A 451 3.60 -23.96 -32.90
CA GLN A 451 3.04 -24.84 -33.96
C GLN A 451 2.75 -26.24 -33.47
N LYS A 452 3.11 -26.59 -32.24
CA LYS A 452 2.88 -27.93 -31.70
C LYS A 452 1.39 -28.26 -31.70
N GLY A 453 1.03 -29.39 -32.33
CA GLY A 453 -0.34 -29.88 -32.35
C GLY A 453 -1.28 -29.18 -33.35
N GLN A 454 -0.75 -28.43 -34.33
CA GLN A 454 -1.58 -27.70 -35.30
C GLN A 454 -2.58 -28.61 -36.02
N ILE A 455 -2.15 -29.78 -36.46
CA ILE A 455 -3.04 -30.76 -37.12
C ILE A 455 -4.14 -31.23 -36.17
N ILE A 456 -3.79 -31.51 -34.92
CA ILE A 456 -4.75 -31.95 -33.88
C ILE A 456 -5.83 -30.89 -33.68
N TRP A 457 -5.44 -29.59 -33.62
CA TRP A 457 -6.39 -28.50 -33.45
C TRP A 457 -7.28 -28.31 -34.67
N LEU A 458 -6.72 -28.33 -35.88
CA LEU A 458 -7.48 -28.18 -37.12
C LEU A 458 -8.48 -29.35 -37.32
N ASP A 459 -8.06 -30.58 -37.07
CA ASP A 459 -8.95 -31.75 -37.11
C ASP A 459 -10.10 -31.64 -36.11
N CYS A 460 -9.81 -31.08 -34.91
CA CYS A 460 -10.83 -30.82 -33.90
C CYS A 460 -11.84 -29.77 -34.37
N LEU A 461 -11.39 -28.66 -34.95
CA LEU A 461 -12.25 -27.61 -35.50
C LEU A 461 -13.12 -28.18 -36.65
N ASP A 462 -12.55 -28.94 -37.57
CA ASP A 462 -13.26 -29.57 -38.70
C ASP A 462 -14.35 -30.53 -38.20
N LEU A 463 -14.05 -31.31 -37.19
CA LEU A 463 -15.03 -32.21 -36.58
C LEU A 463 -16.18 -31.46 -35.91
N ILE A 464 -15.87 -30.43 -35.07
CA ILE A 464 -16.86 -29.69 -34.32
C ILE A 464 -17.75 -28.84 -35.23
N PHE A 465 -17.16 -28.15 -36.19
CA PHE A 465 -17.86 -27.23 -37.08
C PHE A 465 -18.22 -27.86 -38.46
N GLN A 466 -18.09 -29.18 -38.57
CA GLN A 466 -18.51 -29.98 -39.77
C GLN A 466 -17.91 -29.44 -41.07
N HIS A 467 -16.61 -29.11 -41.07
CA HIS A 467 -15.86 -28.56 -42.21
C HIS A 467 -16.41 -27.22 -42.75
N ASN A 468 -17.20 -26.47 -41.94
CA ASN A 468 -17.70 -25.15 -42.31
C ASN A 468 -16.61 -24.10 -42.05
N GLN A 469 -15.81 -23.79 -43.07
CA GLN A 469 -14.67 -22.85 -42.93
C GLN A 469 -15.12 -21.46 -42.59
N GLU A 470 -16.26 -20.97 -43.10
CA GLU A 470 -16.79 -19.66 -42.78
C GLU A 470 -17.14 -19.54 -41.29
N LEU A 471 -17.70 -20.59 -40.71
CA LEU A 471 -18.00 -20.66 -39.28
C LEU A 471 -16.73 -20.77 -38.43
N ILE A 472 -15.73 -21.56 -38.87
CA ILE A 472 -14.42 -21.69 -38.20
C ILE A 472 -13.71 -20.35 -38.18
N ASP A 473 -13.65 -19.61 -39.26
CA ASP A 473 -13.04 -18.28 -39.35
C ASP A 473 -13.78 -17.27 -38.47
N TYR A 474 -15.11 -17.31 -38.42
CA TYR A 474 -15.92 -16.50 -37.55
C TYR A 474 -15.62 -16.77 -36.07
N VAL A 475 -15.61 -18.02 -35.65
CA VAL A 475 -15.33 -18.41 -34.26
C VAL A 475 -13.88 -18.08 -33.88
N GLN A 476 -12.94 -18.16 -34.84
CA GLN A 476 -11.57 -17.70 -34.63
C GLN A 476 -11.52 -16.21 -34.25
N MET A 477 -12.25 -15.37 -34.98
CA MET A 477 -12.34 -13.94 -34.68
C MET A 477 -13.01 -13.66 -33.33
N ILE A 478 -14.07 -14.41 -32.97
CA ILE A 478 -14.69 -14.35 -31.64
C ILE A 478 -13.69 -14.71 -30.53
N CYS A 479 -12.91 -15.77 -30.72
CA CYS A 479 -11.84 -16.14 -29.79
C CYS A 479 -10.72 -15.07 -29.74
N GLY A 480 -10.46 -14.42 -30.87
CA GLY A 480 -9.54 -13.29 -30.97
C GLY A 480 -10.00 -12.06 -30.14
N LEU A 481 -11.30 -11.75 -30.19
CA LEU A 481 -11.87 -10.71 -29.28
C LEU A 481 -11.64 -11.07 -27.82
N ALA A 482 -11.74 -12.36 -27.46
CA ALA A 482 -11.49 -12.85 -26.12
C ALA A 482 -10.01 -12.77 -25.68
N ALA A 483 -9.08 -12.45 -26.58
CA ALA A 483 -7.70 -12.15 -26.24
C ALA A 483 -7.43 -10.66 -26.06
N ILE A 484 -8.33 -9.78 -26.52
CA ILE A 484 -8.20 -8.32 -26.43
C ILE A 484 -8.80 -7.82 -25.09
N GLY A 485 -8.06 -6.97 -24.38
CA GLY A 485 -8.44 -6.44 -23.06
C GLY A 485 -9.44 -5.27 -23.11
N LYS A 486 -10.32 -5.21 -24.11
CA LYS A 486 -11.35 -4.17 -24.26
C LYS A 486 -12.55 -4.73 -25.00
N VAL A 487 -13.74 -4.34 -24.61
CA VAL A 487 -14.97 -4.68 -25.32
C VAL A 487 -15.11 -3.81 -26.56
N TYR A 488 -15.05 -4.42 -27.73
CA TYR A 488 -15.33 -3.77 -29.02
C TYR A 488 -16.65 -4.26 -29.61
N VAL A 489 -17.07 -5.47 -29.26
CA VAL A 489 -18.35 -6.05 -29.67
C VAL A 489 -19.14 -6.34 -28.39
N GLU A 490 -20.21 -5.57 -28.18
CA GLU A 490 -21.10 -5.72 -27.02
C GLU A 490 -22.04 -6.91 -27.23
N ALA A 491 -21.56 -8.14 -26.96
CA ALA A 491 -22.34 -9.34 -27.20
C ALA A 491 -22.17 -10.41 -26.12
N LEU A 492 -23.26 -11.15 -25.87
CA LEU A 492 -23.26 -12.46 -25.25
C LEU A 492 -23.19 -13.51 -26.35
N ILE A 493 -22.10 -14.28 -26.36
CA ILE A 493 -21.91 -15.38 -27.30
C ILE A 493 -22.58 -16.63 -26.73
N ILE A 494 -23.61 -17.12 -27.38
CA ILE A 494 -24.33 -18.33 -26.96
C ILE A 494 -23.89 -19.50 -27.87
N ALA A 495 -23.08 -20.39 -27.32
CA ALA A 495 -22.72 -21.63 -27.98
C ALA A 495 -23.81 -22.67 -27.69
N TYR A 496 -24.63 -22.98 -28.69
CA TYR A 496 -25.85 -23.78 -28.55
C TYR A 496 -25.78 -25.12 -29.32
N GLY A 497 -26.39 -26.16 -28.76
CA GLY A 497 -26.60 -27.46 -29.41
C GLY A 497 -26.87 -28.59 -28.41
N ASP A 498 -27.40 -29.72 -28.92
CA ASP A 498 -28.08 -30.80 -28.16
C ASP A 498 -27.18 -31.72 -27.32
N GLY A 499 -25.95 -31.39 -27.05
CA GLY A 499 -25.00 -32.24 -26.33
C GLY A 499 -24.18 -33.16 -27.24
N ARG A 500 -23.03 -33.64 -26.73
CA ARG A 500 -22.03 -34.44 -27.48
C ARG A 500 -21.58 -33.81 -28.81
N ASN A 501 -21.42 -32.50 -28.80
CA ASN A 501 -21.10 -31.69 -29.98
C ASN A 501 -19.80 -30.87 -29.82
N GLY A 502 -19.06 -31.07 -28.74
CA GLY A 502 -17.76 -30.47 -28.52
C GLY A 502 -17.77 -29.02 -27.94
N LYS A 503 -18.95 -28.43 -27.63
CA LYS A 503 -19.04 -27.08 -27.06
C LYS A 503 -18.11 -26.85 -25.83
N SER A 504 -18.29 -27.67 -24.81
CA SER A 504 -17.51 -27.55 -23.55
C SER A 504 -16.03 -27.87 -23.80
N THR A 505 -15.74 -28.88 -24.64
CA THR A 505 -14.36 -29.24 -25.02
C THR A 505 -13.64 -28.05 -25.66
N PHE A 506 -14.29 -27.41 -26.63
CA PHE A 506 -13.75 -26.24 -27.35
C PHE A 506 -13.50 -25.06 -26.41
N TRP A 507 -14.53 -24.59 -25.72
CA TRP A 507 -14.42 -23.40 -24.86
C TRP A 507 -13.51 -23.61 -23.65
N ASN A 508 -13.48 -24.83 -23.09
CA ASN A 508 -12.57 -25.15 -22.00
C ASN A 508 -11.11 -25.22 -22.49
N ALA A 509 -10.83 -25.69 -23.67
CA ALA A 509 -9.49 -25.67 -24.27
C ALA A 509 -9.00 -24.22 -24.48
N VAL A 510 -9.83 -23.36 -25.09
CA VAL A 510 -9.53 -21.93 -25.29
C VAL A 510 -9.35 -21.22 -23.94
N SER A 511 -10.26 -21.44 -22.97
CA SER A 511 -10.16 -20.88 -21.63
C SER A 511 -8.86 -21.28 -20.93
N ARG A 512 -8.47 -22.54 -21.03
CA ARG A 512 -7.28 -23.07 -20.37
C ARG A 512 -6.00 -22.50 -20.97
N VAL A 513 -5.89 -22.34 -22.27
CA VAL A 513 -4.71 -21.73 -22.90
C VAL A 513 -4.60 -20.24 -22.59
N LEU A 514 -5.72 -19.51 -22.46
CA LEU A 514 -5.74 -18.11 -22.04
C LEU A 514 -5.34 -17.92 -20.56
N GLY A 515 -5.35 -18.98 -19.77
CA GLY A 515 -4.84 -18.97 -18.39
C GLY A 515 -5.50 -17.93 -17.52
N LEU A 516 -4.71 -17.03 -16.94
CA LEU A 516 -5.21 -15.99 -16.03
C LEU A 516 -6.11 -14.94 -16.72
N TYR A 517 -6.09 -14.84 -18.04
CA TYR A 517 -7.01 -13.98 -18.80
C TYR A 517 -8.43 -14.54 -18.87
N SER A 518 -8.63 -15.81 -18.57
CA SER A 518 -9.94 -16.46 -18.56
C SER A 518 -10.51 -16.59 -17.16
N GLY A 519 -11.85 -16.68 -17.05
CA GLY A 519 -12.57 -16.91 -15.81
C GLY A 519 -13.94 -17.51 -16.06
N ASN A 520 -14.56 -18.02 -14.99
CA ASN A 520 -15.90 -18.59 -15.03
C ASN A 520 -16.84 -17.75 -14.16
N ILE A 521 -18.09 -17.62 -14.61
CA ILE A 521 -19.21 -17.10 -13.82
C ILE A 521 -20.32 -18.13 -13.78
N SER A 522 -21.13 -18.08 -12.74
CA SER A 522 -22.31 -18.94 -12.69
C SER A 522 -23.34 -18.50 -13.74
N ALA A 523 -23.93 -19.43 -14.48
CA ALA A 523 -25.01 -19.13 -15.39
C ALA A 523 -26.24 -18.50 -14.69
N ASP A 524 -26.46 -18.80 -13.41
CA ASP A 524 -27.51 -18.18 -12.60
C ASP A 524 -27.35 -16.65 -12.50
N THR A 525 -26.11 -16.14 -12.55
CA THR A 525 -25.82 -14.70 -12.56
C THR A 525 -26.47 -13.99 -13.75
N LEU A 526 -26.63 -14.71 -14.87
CA LEU A 526 -27.27 -14.21 -16.08
C LEU A 526 -28.80 -14.37 -16.07
N THR A 527 -29.41 -14.96 -15.01
CA THR A 527 -30.84 -15.27 -14.97
C THR A 527 -31.64 -14.36 -14.07
N VAL A 528 -32.91 -14.18 -14.39
CA VAL A 528 -33.89 -13.51 -13.52
C VAL A 528 -34.13 -14.35 -12.27
N GLY A 529 -34.05 -13.72 -11.10
CA GLY A 529 -34.27 -14.40 -9.82
C GLY A 529 -33.02 -14.95 -9.14
N CYS A 530 -31.86 -14.63 -9.63
CA CYS A 530 -30.60 -14.90 -8.92
C CYS A 530 -30.64 -14.26 -7.51
N ARG A 531 -30.69 -15.11 -6.46
CA ARG A 531 -30.77 -14.65 -5.05
C ARG A 531 -29.41 -14.48 -4.39
N ARG A 532 -28.34 -14.84 -5.09
CA ARG A 532 -26.98 -14.75 -4.56
C ARG A 532 -26.46 -13.32 -4.63
N ASN A 533 -25.60 -12.97 -3.67
CA ASN A 533 -24.82 -11.75 -3.80
C ASN A 533 -23.75 -11.96 -4.89
N ILE A 534 -23.93 -11.31 -6.04
CA ILE A 534 -23.02 -11.43 -7.20
C ILE A 534 -21.78 -10.53 -7.11
N LYS A 535 -21.75 -9.59 -6.17
CA LYS A 535 -20.64 -8.62 -6.06
C LYS A 535 -19.26 -9.26 -5.86
N PRO A 536 -19.09 -10.30 -5.02
CA PRO A 536 -17.80 -11.00 -4.91
C PRO A 536 -17.39 -11.71 -6.20
N GLU A 537 -18.35 -12.30 -6.92
CA GLU A 537 -18.11 -12.94 -8.21
C GLU A 537 -17.67 -11.90 -9.27
N MET A 538 -18.29 -10.71 -9.25
CA MET A 538 -17.87 -9.58 -10.10
C MET A 538 -16.46 -9.09 -9.79
N ALA A 539 -15.99 -9.19 -8.57
CA ALA A 539 -14.61 -8.85 -8.23
C ALA A 539 -13.56 -9.78 -8.86
N GLU A 540 -13.91 -11.05 -9.07
CA GLU A 540 -13.05 -12.04 -9.75
C GLU A 540 -13.00 -11.84 -11.28
N VAL A 541 -13.98 -11.12 -11.84
CA VAL A 541 -14.08 -10.83 -13.28
C VAL A 541 -13.11 -9.74 -13.72
N LYS A 542 -12.64 -8.88 -12.80
CA LYS A 542 -11.72 -7.78 -13.14
C LYS A 542 -10.48 -8.28 -13.89
N GLY A 543 -10.21 -7.68 -15.05
CA GLY A 543 -9.04 -7.98 -15.88
C GLY A 543 -9.14 -9.32 -16.63
N LYS A 544 -10.26 -10.04 -16.53
CA LYS A 544 -10.53 -11.21 -17.38
C LYS A 544 -10.92 -10.77 -18.79
N ARG A 545 -10.43 -11.46 -19.80
CA ARG A 545 -10.71 -11.20 -21.23
C ARG A 545 -11.68 -12.21 -21.83
N LEU A 546 -11.78 -13.40 -21.25
CA LEU A 546 -12.79 -14.40 -21.55
C LEU A 546 -13.55 -14.77 -20.28
N LEU A 547 -14.88 -14.68 -20.32
CA LEU A 547 -15.75 -15.18 -19.26
C LEU A 547 -16.65 -16.26 -19.80
N ILE A 548 -16.70 -17.39 -19.10
CA ILE A 548 -17.54 -18.52 -19.46
C ILE A 548 -18.61 -18.72 -18.40
N ALA A 549 -19.87 -18.72 -18.84
CA ALA A 549 -21.02 -19.25 -18.11
C ALA A 549 -21.37 -20.61 -18.69
N ALA A 550 -21.51 -21.62 -17.85
CA ALA A 550 -21.77 -22.99 -18.27
C ALA A 550 -23.17 -23.45 -17.84
N GLU A 551 -23.86 -24.07 -18.74
CA GLU A 551 -25.10 -24.82 -18.57
C GLU A 551 -26.23 -24.09 -17.83
N MET A 552 -27.16 -23.57 -18.60
CA MET A 552 -28.37 -22.93 -18.09
C MET A 552 -29.51 -23.97 -17.99
N GLN A 553 -30.30 -23.84 -16.94
CA GLN A 553 -31.47 -24.72 -16.76
C GLN A 553 -32.51 -24.48 -17.86
N GLU A 554 -33.21 -25.51 -18.27
CA GLU A 554 -34.32 -25.40 -19.20
C GLU A 554 -35.39 -24.45 -18.70
N GLY A 555 -35.88 -23.58 -19.59
CA GLY A 555 -36.88 -22.56 -19.26
C GLY A 555 -36.37 -21.36 -18.46
N ALA A 556 -35.10 -21.30 -18.14
CA ALA A 556 -34.49 -20.14 -17.49
C ALA A 556 -34.67 -18.87 -18.35
N ARG A 557 -34.91 -17.72 -17.70
CA ARG A 557 -35.06 -16.41 -18.37
C ARG A 557 -33.82 -15.56 -18.12
N LEU A 558 -33.25 -14.98 -19.19
CA LEU A 558 -32.15 -14.03 -19.08
C LEU A 558 -32.56 -12.78 -18.29
N ASN A 559 -31.62 -12.29 -17.49
CA ASN A 559 -31.71 -10.96 -16.90
C ASN A 559 -31.08 -9.95 -17.86
N ASP A 560 -31.95 -9.30 -18.65
CA ASP A 560 -31.55 -8.38 -19.71
C ASP A 560 -30.64 -7.25 -19.19
N SER A 561 -30.90 -6.75 -17.98
CA SER A 561 -30.09 -5.72 -17.34
C SER A 561 -28.68 -6.20 -17.02
N THR A 562 -28.54 -7.39 -16.41
CA THR A 562 -27.25 -7.97 -16.05
C THR A 562 -26.42 -8.30 -17.29
N VAL A 563 -27.06 -8.87 -18.34
CA VAL A 563 -26.38 -9.17 -19.61
C VAL A 563 -25.90 -7.88 -20.27
N LYS A 564 -26.77 -6.86 -20.37
CA LYS A 564 -26.39 -5.56 -20.93
C LYS A 564 -25.21 -4.94 -20.19
N GLN A 565 -25.23 -4.99 -18.85
CA GLN A 565 -24.14 -4.47 -18.04
C GLN A 565 -22.82 -5.22 -18.25
N LEU A 566 -22.84 -6.55 -18.26
CA LEU A 566 -21.62 -7.37 -18.40
C LEU A 566 -21.03 -7.32 -19.82
N CYS A 567 -21.86 -7.08 -20.85
CA CYS A 567 -21.39 -6.96 -22.24
C CYS A 567 -21.05 -5.51 -22.64
N SER A 568 -21.30 -4.51 -21.79
CA SER A 568 -21.13 -3.09 -22.12
C SER A 568 -19.75 -2.57 -21.75
N THR A 569 -19.49 -1.30 -22.07
CA THR A 569 -18.33 -0.53 -21.64
C THR A 569 -18.59 0.31 -20.39
N ASP A 570 -19.75 0.14 -19.75
CA ASP A 570 -20.14 0.85 -18.53
C ASP A 570 -19.46 0.26 -17.30
N ASP A 571 -19.26 1.10 -16.27
CA ASP A 571 -18.63 0.67 -15.03
C ASP A 571 -19.49 -0.35 -14.27
N VAL A 572 -18.88 -1.45 -13.88
CA VAL A 572 -19.45 -2.50 -13.04
C VAL A 572 -18.94 -2.35 -11.62
N PHE A 573 -19.86 -2.29 -10.65
CA PHE A 573 -19.54 -2.23 -9.24
C PHE A 573 -19.28 -3.62 -8.67
N ALA A 574 -18.17 -3.77 -7.97
CA ALA A 574 -17.73 -5.02 -7.36
C ALA A 574 -17.21 -4.80 -5.94
N GLU A 575 -17.23 -5.86 -5.14
CA GLU A 575 -16.81 -5.82 -3.75
C GLU A 575 -16.13 -7.14 -3.37
N LYS A 576 -14.83 -7.11 -3.07
CA LYS A 576 -14.14 -8.26 -2.47
C LYS A 576 -14.52 -8.36 -0.99
N LYS A 577 -14.66 -9.58 -0.48
CA LYS A 577 -14.95 -9.82 0.95
C LYS A 577 -13.82 -9.20 1.80
N TYR A 578 -14.19 -8.32 2.74
CA TYR A 578 -13.28 -7.61 3.64
C TYR A 578 -12.32 -6.61 2.96
N LYS A 579 -12.66 -6.13 1.75
CA LYS A 579 -11.93 -5.05 1.06
C LYS A 579 -12.90 -3.96 0.64
N ASP A 580 -12.39 -2.77 0.37
CA ASP A 580 -13.19 -1.67 -0.10
C ASP A 580 -13.84 -1.97 -1.46
N PRO A 581 -15.09 -1.54 -1.67
CA PRO A 581 -15.77 -1.70 -2.95
C PRO A 581 -15.08 -0.85 -4.03
N PHE A 582 -15.09 -1.35 -5.26
CA PHE A 582 -14.48 -0.66 -6.40
C PHE A 582 -15.34 -0.81 -7.66
N SER A 583 -15.10 0.06 -8.63
CA SER A 583 -15.70 -0.03 -9.96
C SER A 583 -14.62 -0.39 -10.99
N PHE A 584 -15.00 -1.17 -12.00
CA PHE A 584 -14.14 -1.48 -13.13
C PHE A 584 -14.94 -1.52 -14.42
N LYS A 585 -14.27 -1.28 -15.54
CA LYS A 585 -14.87 -1.46 -16.87
C LYS A 585 -14.71 -2.91 -17.32
N PRO A 586 -15.77 -3.56 -17.84
CA PRO A 586 -15.65 -4.86 -18.48
C PRO A 586 -14.64 -4.81 -19.63
N CYS A 587 -13.82 -5.84 -19.71
CA CYS A 587 -12.83 -5.99 -20.78
C CYS A 587 -12.88 -7.40 -21.40
N HIS A 588 -14.00 -8.09 -21.24
CA HIS A 588 -14.14 -9.50 -21.58
C HIS A 588 -15.17 -9.75 -22.67
N THR A 589 -14.96 -10.84 -23.41
CA THR A 589 -15.97 -11.49 -24.19
C THR A 589 -16.72 -12.48 -23.31
N LEU A 590 -18.05 -12.33 -23.22
CA LEU A 590 -18.93 -13.18 -22.41
C LEU A 590 -19.47 -14.34 -23.26
N VAL A 591 -19.25 -15.56 -22.81
CA VAL A 591 -19.67 -16.80 -23.50
C VAL A 591 -20.59 -17.58 -22.58
N LEU A 592 -21.73 -18.00 -23.11
CA LEU A 592 -22.63 -18.98 -22.49
C LEU A 592 -22.67 -20.24 -23.39
N TYR A 593 -22.18 -21.37 -22.90
CA TYR A 593 -22.46 -22.62 -23.60
C TYR A 593 -23.58 -23.41 -22.91
N THR A 594 -24.57 -23.80 -23.69
CA THR A 594 -25.79 -24.43 -23.13
C THR A 594 -26.45 -25.38 -24.13
N ASN A 595 -27.23 -26.33 -23.60
CA ASN A 595 -28.12 -27.19 -24.36
C ASN A 595 -29.53 -26.61 -24.50
N HIS A 596 -29.85 -25.57 -23.70
CA HIS A 596 -31.17 -24.94 -23.69
C HIS A 596 -31.02 -23.46 -23.90
N LEU A 597 -31.63 -22.92 -24.92
CA LEU A 597 -31.69 -21.49 -25.16
C LEU A 597 -32.53 -20.82 -24.07
N PRO A 598 -32.02 -19.80 -23.35
CA PRO A 598 -32.78 -19.11 -22.32
C PRO A 598 -33.94 -18.29 -22.93
N ARG A 599 -34.98 -18.05 -22.16
CA ARG A 599 -36.05 -17.16 -22.59
C ARG A 599 -35.57 -15.70 -22.56
N VAL A 600 -35.92 -14.97 -23.60
CA VAL A 600 -35.58 -13.54 -23.77
C VAL A 600 -36.88 -12.75 -24.03
N SER A 601 -36.93 -11.50 -23.64
CA SER A 601 -38.06 -10.64 -23.97
C SER A 601 -38.11 -10.38 -25.48
N ALA A 602 -39.21 -10.81 -26.15
CA ALA A 602 -39.36 -10.65 -27.59
C ALA A 602 -39.38 -9.15 -28.03
N SER A 603 -39.82 -8.28 -27.16
CA SER A 603 -40.00 -6.84 -27.44
C SER A 603 -38.78 -5.95 -27.17
N ASP A 604 -37.67 -6.50 -26.62
CA ASP A 604 -36.47 -5.71 -26.29
C ASP A 604 -35.39 -5.88 -27.38
N ASP A 605 -35.42 -5.06 -28.44
CA ASP A 605 -34.39 -5.05 -29.46
C ASP A 605 -32.99 -4.74 -28.92
N GLY A 606 -32.89 -4.09 -27.76
CA GLY A 606 -31.63 -3.81 -27.10
C GLY A 606 -30.89 -5.05 -26.62
N ILE A 607 -31.59 -6.11 -26.21
CA ILE A 607 -30.98 -7.40 -25.87
C ILE A 607 -30.67 -8.21 -27.13
N TRP A 608 -31.62 -8.27 -28.11
CA TRP A 608 -31.44 -9.06 -29.30
C TRP A 608 -30.22 -8.69 -30.11
N ARG A 609 -29.89 -7.42 -30.25
CA ARG A 609 -28.68 -6.96 -30.94
C ARG A 609 -27.38 -7.39 -30.24
N ARG A 610 -27.46 -7.84 -28.98
CA ARG A 610 -26.33 -8.29 -28.17
C ARG A 610 -26.20 -9.82 -28.13
N LEU A 611 -27.11 -10.56 -28.73
CA LEU A 611 -27.08 -12.03 -28.73
C LEU A 611 -26.46 -12.54 -30.03
N ILE A 612 -25.42 -13.34 -29.92
CA ILE A 612 -24.79 -14.06 -31.01
C ILE A 612 -24.92 -15.55 -30.72
N VAL A 613 -25.64 -16.27 -31.55
CA VAL A 613 -25.85 -17.73 -31.41
C VAL A 613 -24.93 -18.47 -32.36
N ILE A 614 -23.99 -19.23 -31.80
CA ILE A 614 -23.08 -20.07 -32.57
C ILE A 614 -23.61 -21.53 -32.50
N PRO A 615 -24.08 -22.09 -33.62
CA PRO A 615 -24.62 -23.45 -33.63
C PRO A 615 -23.52 -24.51 -33.59
N PHE A 616 -23.60 -25.43 -32.63
CA PHE A 616 -22.77 -26.62 -32.53
C PHE A 616 -23.57 -27.86 -32.91
N ASN A 617 -23.62 -28.15 -34.20
CA ASN A 617 -24.50 -29.18 -34.78
C ASN A 617 -23.84 -30.56 -34.93
N ALA A 618 -22.55 -30.68 -34.59
CA ALA A 618 -21.84 -31.96 -34.66
C ALA A 618 -22.45 -33.00 -33.69
N LYS A 619 -22.41 -34.25 -34.05
CA LYS A 619 -22.70 -35.41 -33.20
C LYS A 619 -21.44 -36.24 -33.05
N ILE A 620 -20.74 -36.08 -31.94
CA ILE A 620 -19.49 -36.78 -31.66
C ILE A 620 -19.82 -38.12 -31.01
N THR A 621 -19.59 -39.22 -31.75
CA THR A 621 -19.94 -40.58 -31.27
C THR A 621 -18.87 -41.60 -31.70
N GLY A 622 -18.85 -42.76 -31.07
CA GLY A 622 -17.96 -43.87 -31.43
C GLY A 622 -16.49 -43.53 -31.16
N LYS A 623 -15.63 -43.73 -32.15
CA LYS A 623 -14.18 -43.51 -32.03
C LYS A 623 -13.77 -42.05 -31.86
N SER A 624 -14.64 -41.12 -32.24
CA SER A 624 -14.41 -39.69 -32.09
C SER A 624 -14.78 -39.17 -30.66
N ASP A 625 -15.45 -39.98 -29.85
CA ASP A 625 -15.79 -39.67 -28.46
C ASP A 625 -14.58 -40.02 -27.54
N ILE A 626 -13.58 -39.15 -27.53
CA ILE A 626 -12.38 -39.31 -26.73
C ILE A 626 -12.65 -38.68 -25.32
N LYS A 627 -12.47 -39.46 -24.27
CA LYS A 627 -12.61 -38.98 -22.90
C LYS A 627 -11.49 -38.01 -22.59
N ASN A 628 -11.84 -36.95 -21.79
CA ASN A 628 -10.92 -35.88 -21.39
C ASN A 628 -10.23 -35.19 -22.59
N TYR A 629 -10.93 -35.11 -23.72
CA TYR A 629 -10.34 -34.56 -24.95
C TYR A 629 -9.93 -33.11 -24.81
N GLY A 630 -10.59 -32.32 -23.96
CA GLY A 630 -10.17 -30.94 -23.65
C GLY A 630 -8.79 -30.86 -22.99
N GLU A 631 -8.45 -31.84 -22.13
CA GLU A 631 -7.13 -31.94 -21.50
C GLU A 631 -6.09 -32.39 -22.52
N TYR A 632 -6.44 -33.39 -23.33
CA TYR A 632 -5.59 -33.84 -24.44
C TYR A 632 -5.25 -32.71 -25.43
N LEU A 633 -6.23 -31.88 -25.81
CA LEU A 633 -6.02 -30.71 -26.65
C LEU A 633 -5.07 -29.69 -26.00
N TYR A 634 -5.26 -29.41 -24.73
CA TYR A 634 -4.38 -28.50 -23.99
C TYR A 634 -2.93 -29.00 -23.98
N ASP A 635 -2.69 -30.23 -23.62
CA ASP A 635 -1.34 -30.80 -23.48
C ASP A 635 -0.62 -31.02 -24.85
N ASN A 636 -1.37 -31.28 -25.92
CA ASN A 636 -0.79 -31.64 -27.22
C ASN A 636 -0.95 -30.56 -28.27
N ALA A 637 -1.86 -29.60 -28.11
CA ALA A 637 -2.14 -28.55 -29.09
C ALA A 637 -2.29 -27.16 -28.47
N GLY A 638 -2.01 -26.98 -27.19
CA GLY A 638 -2.19 -25.69 -26.48
C GLY A 638 -1.44 -24.54 -27.14
N GLU A 639 -0.21 -24.76 -27.58
CA GLU A 639 0.59 -23.77 -28.31
C GLU A 639 -0.11 -23.31 -29.59
N SER A 640 -0.62 -24.26 -30.37
CA SER A 640 -1.30 -23.97 -31.62
C SER A 640 -2.67 -23.33 -31.42
N ILE A 641 -3.39 -23.72 -30.38
CA ILE A 641 -4.65 -23.06 -29.99
C ILE A 641 -4.40 -21.57 -29.68
N LEU A 642 -3.36 -21.26 -28.89
CA LEU A 642 -3.04 -19.87 -28.57
C LEU A 642 -2.59 -19.08 -29.82
N THR A 643 -1.79 -19.66 -30.66
CA THR A 643 -1.42 -19.08 -31.99
C THR A 643 -2.67 -18.74 -32.79
N TRP A 644 -3.61 -19.70 -32.92
CA TRP A 644 -4.86 -19.51 -33.63
C TRP A 644 -5.73 -18.39 -33.05
N VAL A 645 -5.73 -18.22 -31.71
CA VAL A 645 -6.42 -17.10 -31.01
C VAL A 645 -5.73 -15.78 -31.32
N ILE A 646 -4.40 -15.69 -31.25
CA ILE A 646 -3.64 -14.47 -31.57
C ILE A 646 -3.86 -14.04 -33.02
N GLU A 647 -3.85 -14.98 -33.95
CA GLU A 647 -4.15 -14.72 -35.38
C GLU A 647 -5.62 -14.25 -35.56
N GLY A 648 -6.55 -14.81 -34.77
CA GLY A 648 -7.94 -14.35 -34.72
C GLY A 648 -8.06 -12.91 -34.22
N ALA A 649 -7.28 -12.53 -33.20
CA ALA A 649 -7.22 -11.17 -32.71
C ALA A 649 -6.72 -10.20 -33.78
N LYS A 650 -5.64 -10.56 -34.48
CA LYS A 650 -5.14 -9.75 -35.59
C LYS A 650 -6.18 -9.61 -36.70
N LYS A 651 -6.84 -10.69 -37.13
CA LYS A 651 -7.89 -10.64 -38.14
C LYS A 651 -9.02 -9.65 -37.80
N VAL A 652 -9.51 -9.69 -36.54
CA VAL A 652 -10.61 -8.82 -36.13
C VAL A 652 -10.17 -7.35 -36.00
N ILE A 653 -8.93 -7.10 -35.59
CA ILE A 653 -8.35 -5.75 -35.57
C ILE A 653 -8.20 -5.20 -36.99
N ASP A 654 -7.68 -5.97 -37.93
CA ASP A 654 -7.53 -5.59 -39.33
C ASP A 654 -8.88 -5.28 -40.02
N LEU A 655 -9.96 -5.87 -39.53
CA LEU A 655 -11.34 -5.63 -40.01
C LEU A 655 -12.04 -4.48 -39.25
N ASP A 656 -11.30 -3.70 -38.42
CA ASP A 656 -11.86 -2.65 -37.58
C ASP A 656 -13.08 -3.15 -36.77
N TYR A 657 -12.97 -4.37 -36.25
CA TYR A 657 -14.00 -5.06 -35.44
C TYR A 657 -15.33 -5.32 -36.16
N GLN A 658 -15.38 -5.18 -37.51
CA GLN A 658 -16.53 -5.45 -38.33
C GLN A 658 -16.50 -6.93 -38.80
N ILE A 659 -16.97 -7.83 -37.91
CA ILE A 659 -16.89 -9.27 -38.17
C ILE A 659 -18.01 -9.70 -39.11
N PRO A 660 -17.73 -10.27 -40.29
CA PRO A 660 -18.76 -10.79 -41.19
C PRO A 660 -19.50 -11.96 -40.53
N VAL A 661 -20.82 -11.83 -40.36
CA VAL A 661 -21.62 -12.86 -39.70
C VAL A 661 -22.04 -13.95 -40.71
N PRO A 662 -21.68 -15.23 -40.50
CA PRO A 662 -22.08 -16.33 -41.39
C PRO A 662 -23.59 -16.53 -41.48
N ALA A 663 -24.06 -17.06 -42.62
CA ALA A 663 -25.47 -17.32 -42.82
C ALA A 663 -26.08 -18.25 -41.75
N CYS A 664 -25.34 -19.29 -41.32
CA CYS A 664 -25.77 -20.22 -40.29
C CYS A 664 -25.94 -19.56 -38.91
N VAL A 665 -25.10 -18.57 -38.56
CA VAL A 665 -25.22 -17.78 -37.31
C VAL A 665 -26.44 -16.88 -37.39
N LYS A 666 -26.66 -16.20 -38.52
CA LYS A 666 -27.88 -15.35 -38.71
C LYS A 666 -29.16 -16.19 -38.58
N ALA A 667 -29.21 -17.33 -39.28
CA ALA A 667 -30.35 -18.25 -39.21
C ALA A 667 -30.61 -18.75 -37.79
N ALA A 668 -29.57 -19.06 -37.02
CA ALA A 668 -29.72 -19.48 -35.63
C ALA A 668 -30.26 -18.37 -34.71
N ILE A 669 -29.87 -17.10 -34.95
CA ILE A 669 -30.40 -15.96 -34.22
C ILE A 669 -31.87 -15.70 -34.59
N ASP A 670 -32.21 -15.77 -35.88
CA ASP A 670 -33.59 -15.53 -36.36
C ASP A 670 -34.54 -16.65 -35.85
N GLU A 671 -34.12 -17.89 -35.88
CA GLU A 671 -34.84 -19.02 -35.32
C GLU A 671 -35.06 -18.83 -33.80
N TYR A 672 -34.01 -18.45 -33.06
CA TYR A 672 -34.11 -18.20 -31.63
C TYR A 672 -35.08 -17.06 -31.30
N ARG A 673 -35.04 -15.97 -32.08
CA ARG A 673 -35.97 -14.83 -31.94
C ARG A 673 -37.42 -15.28 -32.20
N SER A 674 -37.64 -16.05 -33.27
CA SER A 674 -38.95 -16.60 -33.56
C SER A 674 -39.49 -17.50 -32.47
N GLN A 675 -38.68 -18.42 -31.93
CA GLN A 675 -39.09 -19.28 -30.80
C GLN A 675 -39.47 -18.50 -29.50
N ASN A 676 -38.98 -17.28 -29.33
CA ASN A 676 -39.31 -16.41 -28.20
C ASN A 676 -40.51 -15.48 -28.49
N ASP A 677 -40.98 -15.37 -29.74
CA ASP A 677 -42.14 -14.56 -30.10
C ASP A 677 -43.44 -15.33 -29.98
N TRP A 678 -43.70 -15.83 -28.77
CA TRP A 678 -44.95 -16.55 -28.46
C TRP A 678 -46.17 -15.72 -28.76
N PHE A 679 -46.11 -14.36 -28.67
CA PHE A 679 -47.26 -13.50 -28.91
C PHE A 679 -47.51 -13.34 -30.43
N GLY A 680 -46.48 -13.20 -31.24
CA GLY A 680 -46.57 -13.23 -32.69
C GLY A 680 -47.22 -14.53 -33.14
N HIS A 681 -46.72 -15.68 -32.68
CA HIS A 681 -47.30 -17.00 -33.00
C HIS A 681 -48.77 -17.14 -32.52
N PHE A 682 -49.07 -16.63 -31.33
CA PHE A 682 -50.46 -16.65 -30.84
C PHE A 682 -51.35 -15.76 -31.75
N MET A 683 -50.90 -14.59 -32.18
CA MET A 683 -51.64 -13.71 -33.11
C MET A 683 -51.84 -14.37 -34.46
N GLU A 684 -50.83 -15.05 -34.99
CA GLU A 684 -50.92 -15.79 -36.28
C GLU A 684 -51.82 -17.01 -36.21
N ASP A 685 -51.73 -17.79 -35.12
CA ASP A 685 -52.45 -19.07 -35.00
C ASP A 685 -53.90 -18.92 -34.50
N LYS A 686 -54.20 -17.89 -33.72
CA LYS A 686 -55.45 -17.75 -32.92
C LYS A 686 -56.23 -16.48 -33.21
N CYS A 687 -55.62 -15.52 -33.92
CA CYS A 687 -56.26 -14.23 -34.13
C CYS A 687 -56.39 -13.86 -35.62
N GLU A 688 -57.52 -13.35 -35.99
CA GLU A 688 -57.68 -12.60 -37.25
C GLU A 688 -57.48 -11.14 -37.00
N THR A 689 -56.57 -10.49 -37.74
CA THR A 689 -56.29 -9.07 -37.61
C THR A 689 -56.91 -8.29 -38.77
N GLY A 690 -57.53 -7.16 -38.48
CA GLY A 690 -58.12 -6.30 -39.48
C GLY A 690 -58.62 -4.98 -38.93
N ASP A 691 -58.82 -3.98 -39.79
CA ASP A 691 -59.34 -2.66 -39.35
C ASP A 691 -60.70 -2.80 -38.74
N GLY A 692 -60.82 -2.36 -37.47
CA GLY A 692 -62.08 -2.38 -36.72
C GLY A 692 -62.33 -3.64 -35.89
N PHE A 693 -61.49 -4.68 -35.97
CA PHE A 693 -61.57 -5.83 -35.11
C PHE A 693 -61.15 -5.45 -33.68
N ARG A 694 -61.88 -5.90 -32.68
CA ARG A 694 -61.65 -5.64 -31.28
C ARG A 694 -61.97 -6.88 -30.45
N GLU A 695 -61.07 -7.23 -29.55
CA GLU A 695 -61.28 -8.28 -28.58
C GLU A 695 -60.81 -7.83 -27.20
N SER A 696 -61.38 -8.38 -26.15
CA SER A 696 -60.96 -8.05 -24.79
C SER A 696 -59.66 -8.76 -24.44
N SER A 697 -58.78 -8.12 -23.67
CA SER A 697 -57.57 -8.77 -23.17
C SER A 697 -57.85 -10.01 -22.35
N SER A 698 -59.01 -10.08 -21.67
CA SER A 698 -59.46 -11.28 -20.94
C SER A 698 -59.79 -12.47 -21.85
N SER A 699 -60.49 -12.19 -23.00
CA SER A 699 -60.81 -13.22 -23.98
C SER A 699 -59.54 -13.74 -24.70
N LEU A 700 -58.68 -12.82 -25.07
CA LEU A 700 -57.38 -13.18 -25.67
C LEU A 700 -56.51 -14.01 -24.74
N TYR A 701 -56.56 -13.76 -23.41
CA TYR A 701 -55.83 -14.53 -22.42
C TYR A 701 -56.44 -15.93 -22.19
N GLN A 702 -57.72 -16.11 -22.41
CA GLN A 702 -58.41 -17.40 -22.26
C GLN A 702 -58.33 -18.29 -23.51
N ALA A 703 -58.07 -17.75 -24.66
CA ALA A 703 -57.87 -18.43 -25.95
C ALA A 703 -56.47 -19.03 -26.07
#